data_dd22190d902a097d1655eb42ad45e567
#
_entry.id   dd22190d902a097d1655eb42ad45e567
#
_cell.length_a   1.000
_cell.length_b   1.000
_cell.length_c   1.000
_cell.angle_alpha   90.00
_cell.angle_beta   90.00
_cell.angle_gamma   90.00
#
_symmetry.space_group_name_H-M   'P 1'
#
loop_
_entity.id
_entity.type
_entity.pdbx_description
1 polymer ?
#
loop_
_entity_poly.entity_id
_entity_poly.type
_entity_poly.pdbx_seq_one_letter_code
_entity_poly.pdbx_strand_id
1 'polypeptide(L)'
;MTAGGAAPSLRPAKTARKAFPVALLLLASCTSFFGASVPQREGTLAAPGLLAPVEIVRDRYGIPHVTAGNDHDLYFAQGFCHAQDRLFQMEVERRLARGELAEIFGEPALPADRFLRHLGFGHRAGTLAASLASGTLAVAQAYCDGVNAGMASLRAWPVEFRLLGVAPRRYTVEDIAAAGLLKSFGLAQWYDEAVLYRAARVLSREEMEDLLPRVPAGAPVVVPGGGDFADTRWKPAQQQAPGADLLLEGLSSLSAVGVALPRSAGSNAWAVSGARSVTGLPILANDPHLPLSCPSLWYENHLVAPGVDVYGATFPGVPGVVIGHNPRIAWGFTNAMLDDADFYLERVDGDRVMFRGKWVPLVRREETIRVKGGNDETVTVRETPHGPILSRLFPGVVEALSLRWVGYDGGDPLGSLYRLNRAGDRKEFLAAMSLHPHPAQNVVYADAEGNIGVVMAGRIPIRKGGPTLLPVPGDTGEWEWTGYVPFRENPAVWNPPQGVVAAANFPTAGPSWPHYLSRVYEPPDRGRRILGMLTEPEVTGGKHSVASFGRMQSDVRLPGAAGAVALALRAARARPDASADLREAERTLSSWDLSAGAESRGALLYEIFYGRLMANVFRDELGPALYEEFSRDSILAWSAMDRVIGRGDSPFLANRATGRKERLEEVAARSLAEAQSEIRDRLGEARSAWAWGKVHQVTFGHPFGKKWYLRGWFDIGPYGVPGTGRTVFMERFQPGGDYSVNTGPSMRQLVPLGFRFMARSVIPTGASGHFFEAHYSDQAPLWLGGKTHPAWTDRESIEANAEFRLRLVPAPGKGS
;
A
#
# COMPACT_ATOMS: atom_id res chain seq x y z
N MET A 1 22.16 -39.13 -66.67
CA MET A 1 22.40 -37.81 -67.26
C MET A 1 22.04 -36.78 -66.21
N THR A 2 22.91 -36.48 -65.43
CA THR A 2 23.67 -35.33 -64.94
C THR A 2 23.15 -33.99 -65.36
N ALA A 3 22.74 -33.14 -64.46
CA ALA A 3 22.91 -31.73 -64.47
C ALA A 3 22.90 -31.18 -63.04
N GLY A 4 24.07 -30.76 -62.60
CA GLY A 4 24.33 -30.09 -61.34
C GLY A 4 23.94 -28.63 -61.40
N GLY A 5 23.41 -28.11 -60.35
CA GLY A 5 23.14 -26.71 -60.10
C GLY A 5 23.97 -26.21 -58.91
N ALA A 6 24.95 -25.34 -59.21
CA ALA A 6 25.85 -24.74 -58.21
C ALA A 6 25.15 -23.74 -57.29
N ALA A 7 25.43 -23.84 -55.98
CA ALA A 7 25.04 -22.82 -55.00
C ALA A 7 25.85 -21.54 -55.11
N PRO A 8 25.27 -20.34 -54.93
CA PRO A 8 26.03 -19.09 -54.94
C PRO A 8 26.74 -18.88 -53.61
N SER A 9 28.04 -18.65 -53.67
CA SER A 9 28.90 -18.30 -52.56
C SER A 9 28.58 -16.88 -52.07
N LEU A 10 28.00 -16.74 -50.85
CA LEU A 10 27.89 -15.48 -50.14
C LEU A 10 29.27 -15.04 -49.61
N ARG A 11 29.85 -14.00 -50.20
CA ARG A 11 31.00 -13.30 -49.63
C ARG A 11 30.55 -12.46 -48.43
N PRO A 12 31.23 -12.51 -47.25
CA PRO A 12 30.90 -11.68 -46.13
C PRO A 12 31.22 -10.22 -46.42
N ALA A 13 30.24 -9.34 -46.18
CA ALA A 13 30.37 -7.90 -46.32
C ALA A 13 31.43 -7.34 -45.36
N LYS A 14 32.38 -6.55 -45.91
CA LYS A 14 33.48 -5.89 -45.18
C LYS A 14 33.03 -4.82 -44.17
N THR A 15 31.73 -4.56 -43.99
CA THR A 15 31.16 -3.56 -43.08
C THR A 15 31.01 -4.04 -41.63
N ALA A 16 31.02 -5.36 -41.36
CA ALA A 16 30.84 -5.91 -39.99
C ALA A 16 32.08 -5.72 -39.08
N ARG A 17 33.26 -5.49 -39.63
CA ARG A 17 34.53 -5.36 -38.87
C ARG A 17 34.74 -4.01 -38.16
N LYS A 18 34.03 -2.94 -38.53
CA LYS A 18 34.15 -1.61 -37.89
C LYS A 18 33.08 -1.32 -36.83
N ALA A 19 31.99 -2.07 -36.82
CA ALA A 19 30.93 -1.90 -35.80
C ALA A 19 31.25 -2.58 -34.46
N PHE A 20 32.03 -3.66 -34.48
CA PHE A 20 32.38 -4.44 -33.28
C PHE A 20 33.20 -3.64 -32.24
N PRO A 21 34.25 -2.87 -32.58
CA PRO A 21 34.97 -2.07 -31.58
C PRO A 21 34.18 -0.88 -31.06
N VAL A 22 33.28 -0.28 -31.86
CA VAL A 22 32.41 0.83 -31.41
C VAL A 22 31.34 0.30 -30.45
N ALA A 23 30.77 -0.86 -30.71
CA ALA A 23 29.82 -1.53 -29.78
C ALA A 23 30.51 -1.95 -28.47
N LEU A 24 31.77 -2.46 -28.55
CA LEU A 24 32.55 -2.78 -27.33
C LEU A 24 32.94 -1.53 -26.52
N LEU A 25 33.30 -0.43 -27.18
CA LEU A 25 33.59 0.86 -26.56
C LEU A 25 32.35 1.48 -25.93
N LEU A 26 31.20 1.39 -26.61
CA LEU A 26 29.91 1.81 -26.04
C LEU A 26 29.51 0.95 -24.86
N LEU A 27 29.67 -0.38 -24.95
CA LEU A 27 29.43 -1.29 -23.81
C LEU A 27 30.41 -1.02 -22.65
N ALA A 28 31.69 -0.83 -22.92
CA ALA A 28 32.68 -0.52 -21.87
C ALA A 28 32.45 0.88 -21.28
N SER A 29 32.02 1.87 -22.06
CA SER A 29 31.64 3.18 -21.52
C SER A 29 30.34 3.14 -20.73
N CYS A 30 29.36 2.32 -21.15
CA CYS A 30 28.12 2.08 -20.40
C CYS A 30 28.40 1.36 -19.07
N THR A 31 29.19 0.29 -19.08
CA THR A 31 29.56 -0.43 -17.83
C THR A 31 30.36 0.45 -16.88
N SER A 32 31.27 1.29 -17.40
CA SER A 32 31.99 2.28 -16.58
C SER A 32 31.06 3.38 -16.05
N PHE A 33 30.12 3.85 -16.87
CA PHE A 33 29.16 4.87 -16.46
C PHE A 33 28.21 4.38 -15.36
N PHE A 34 27.63 3.21 -15.52
CA PHE A 34 26.69 2.64 -14.54
C PHE A 34 27.45 2.06 -13.33
N GLY A 35 28.56 1.37 -13.53
CA GLY A 35 29.35 0.76 -12.45
C GLY A 35 29.94 1.75 -11.45
N ALA A 36 30.15 3.01 -11.86
CA ALA A 36 30.64 4.06 -10.97
C ALA A 36 29.67 4.40 -9.82
N SER A 37 28.37 4.13 -9.99
CA SER A 37 27.34 4.35 -8.96
C SER A 37 27.11 3.16 -8.02
N VAL A 38 27.78 2.01 -8.26
CA VAL A 38 27.73 0.86 -7.34
C VAL A 38 28.43 1.22 -6.05
N PRO A 39 27.77 1.08 -4.88
CA PRO A 39 28.41 1.38 -3.60
C PRO A 39 29.47 0.34 -3.24
N GLN A 40 30.46 0.74 -2.45
CA GLN A 40 31.41 -0.19 -1.87
C GLN A 40 30.71 -1.06 -0.83
N ARG A 41 30.73 -2.39 -1.04
CA ARG A 41 30.11 -3.38 -0.14
C ARG A 41 31.12 -4.33 0.53
N GLU A 42 32.41 -4.17 0.23
CA GLU A 42 33.49 -5.03 0.72
C GLU A 42 34.63 -4.23 1.32
N GLY A 43 35.38 -4.89 2.23
CA GLY A 43 36.58 -4.32 2.85
C GLY A 43 36.26 -3.38 4.00
N THR A 44 37.07 -2.34 4.16
CA THR A 44 36.93 -1.36 5.25
C THR A 44 36.70 0.03 4.68
N LEU A 45 35.77 0.77 5.30
CA LEU A 45 35.41 2.13 4.90
C LEU A 45 35.36 3.03 6.14
N ALA A 46 36.04 4.17 6.09
CA ALA A 46 35.90 5.20 7.11
C ALA A 46 34.60 5.96 6.98
N ALA A 47 33.82 6.04 8.06
CA ALA A 47 32.55 6.71 8.12
C ALA A 47 32.57 7.82 9.18
N PRO A 48 32.60 9.09 8.78
CA PRO A 48 32.58 10.21 9.74
C PRO A 48 31.24 10.22 10.53
N GLY A 49 31.38 10.36 11.85
CA GLY A 49 30.25 10.34 12.79
C GLY A 49 30.04 9.00 13.49
N LEU A 50 30.63 7.91 12.99
CA LEU A 50 30.60 6.61 13.67
C LEU A 50 31.46 6.66 14.94
N LEU A 51 31.00 6.04 16.02
CA LEU A 51 31.67 6.04 17.33
C LEU A 51 32.60 4.82 17.50
N ALA A 52 32.21 3.65 17.03
CA ALA A 52 32.93 2.40 17.08
C ALA A 52 32.76 1.60 15.77
N PRO A 53 33.63 0.61 15.48
CA PRO A 53 33.49 -0.20 14.28
C PRO A 53 32.17 -0.96 14.23
N VAL A 54 31.56 -1.02 13.01
CA VAL A 54 30.37 -1.79 12.72
C VAL A 54 30.66 -2.80 11.62
N GLU A 55 30.16 -4.02 11.78
CA GLU A 55 30.18 -5.06 10.76
C GLU A 55 28.85 -5.11 9.99
N ILE A 56 28.93 -5.13 8.67
CA ILE A 56 27.79 -5.30 7.76
C ILE A 56 28.08 -6.50 6.86
N VAL A 57 27.35 -7.60 7.07
CA VAL A 57 27.39 -8.77 6.19
C VAL A 57 26.15 -8.74 5.32
N ARG A 58 26.32 -8.75 4.00
CA ARG A 58 25.19 -8.91 3.08
C ARG A 58 25.11 -10.36 2.64
N ASP A 59 23.93 -10.94 2.76
CA ASP A 59 23.68 -12.29 2.32
C ASP A 59 23.48 -12.38 0.79
N ARG A 60 23.25 -13.57 0.28
CA ARG A 60 23.04 -13.84 -1.15
C ARG A 60 21.75 -13.25 -1.77
N TYR A 61 20.91 -12.57 -0.98
CA TYR A 61 19.78 -11.74 -1.42
C TYR A 61 20.08 -10.24 -1.25
N GLY A 62 21.33 -9.88 -0.94
CA GLY A 62 21.75 -8.51 -0.70
C GLY A 62 21.28 -7.92 0.62
N ILE A 63 20.63 -8.72 1.49
CA ILE A 63 20.05 -8.25 2.74
C ILE A 63 21.19 -7.97 3.76
N PRO A 64 21.27 -6.76 4.34
CA PRO A 64 22.32 -6.45 5.30
C PRO A 64 21.98 -6.98 6.70
N HIS A 65 22.94 -7.69 7.28
CA HIS A 65 23.02 -8.05 8.68
C HIS A 65 24.03 -7.10 9.36
N VAL A 66 23.51 -6.19 10.17
CA VAL A 66 24.30 -5.11 10.81
C VAL A 66 24.56 -5.47 12.25
N THR A 67 25.84 -5.53 12.65
CA THR A 67 26.25 -5.79 14.04
C THR A 67 27.03 -4.59 14.56
N ALA A 68 26.53 -3.95 15.63
CA ALA A 68 27.11 -2.76 16.25
C ALA A 68 27.25 -2.94 17.77
N GLY A 69 28.16 -2.15 18.39
CA GLY A 69 28.38 -2.16 19.84
C GLY A 69 27.39 -1.29 20.64
N ASN A 70 26.59 -0.48 20.00
CA ASN A 70 25.66 0.46 20.63
C ASN A 70 24.54 0.89 19.64
N ASP A 71 23.51 1.55 20.15
CA ASP A 71 22.36 2.00 19.36
C ASP A 71 22.71 3.05 18.32
N HIS A 72 23.54 4.02 18.68
CA HIS A 72 23.94 5.08 17.75
C HIS A 72 24.54 4.48 16.47
N ASP A 73 25.54 3.61 16.62
CA ASP A 73 26.24 3.00 15.50
C ASP A 73 25.37 2.00 14.73
N LEU A 74 24.41 1.34 15.41
CA LEU A 74 23.43 0.47 14.77
C LEU A 74 22.54 1.24 13.77
N TYR A 75 21.91 2.31 14.24
CA TYR A 75 21.01 3.10 13.39
C TYR A 75 21.77 3.95 12.37
N PHE A 76 22.98 4.41 12.70
CA PHE A 76 23.90 5.00 11.73
C PHE A 76 24.15 4.02 10.57
N ALA A 77 24.55 2.78 10.87
CA ALA A 77 24.82 1.78 9.83
C ALA A 77 23.54 1.37 9.04
N GLN A 78 22.37 1.34 9.68
CA GLN A 78 21.10 1.16 8.97
C GLN A 78 20.87 2.27 7.94
N GLY A 79 21.02 3.53 8.34
CA GLY A 79 20.90 4.68 7.44
C GLY A 79 21.92 4.65 6.31
N PHE A 80 23.15 4.23 6.61
CA PHE A 80 24.22 4.04 5.64
C PHE A 80 23.82 3.00 4.57
N CYS A 81 23.30 1.82 4.98
CA CYS A 81 22.80 0.79 4.05
C CYS A 81 21.64 1.28 3.18
N HIS A 82 20.66 1.99 3.77
CA HIS A 82 19.55 2.57 3.02
C HIS A 82 20.04 3.55 1.94
N ALA A 83 21.02 4.40 2.26
CA ALA A 83 21.61 5.32 1.29
C ALA A 83 22.40 4.60 0.19
N GLN A 84 23.12 3.52 0.53
CA GLN A 84 23.81 2.71 -0.48
C GLN A 84 22.86 2.10 -1.50
N ASP A 85 21.71 1.57 -1.05
CA ASP A 85 20.85 0.75 -1.90
C ASP A 85 19.62 1.49 -2.43
N ARG A 86 19.12 2.54 -1.77
CA ARG A 86 17.79 3.11 -2.01
C ARG A 86 17.75 4.65 -2.07
N LEU A 87 18.91 5.31 -2.28
CA LEU A 87 19.05 6.76 -2.18
C LEU A 87 18.03 7.53 -3.07
N PHE A 88 17.82 7.08 -4.32
CA PHE A 88 16.87 7.76 -5.21
C PHE A 88 15.41 7.60 -4.73
N GLN A 89 15.03 6.42 -4.27
CA GLN A 89 13.72 6.18 -3.67
C GLN A 89 13.49 7.10 -2.46
N MET A 90 14.47 7.20 -1.56
CA MET A 90 14.40 8.08 -0.39
C MET A 90 14.27 9.57 -0.78
N GLU A 91 14.99 10.00 -1.82
CA GLU A 91 14.91 11.36 -2.34
C GLU A 91 13.52 11.67 -2.91
N VAL A 92 12.94 10.77 -3.71
CA VAL A 92 11.58 10.92 -4.26
C VAL A 92 10.54 10.96 -3.15
N GLU A 93 10.60 10.05 -2.16
CA GLU A 93 9.66 10.02 -1.03
C GLU A 93 9.76 11.28 -0.16
N ARG A 94 10.98 11.75 0.11
CA ARG A 94 11.19 12.99 0.85
C ARG A 94 10.58 14.19 0.12
N ARG A 95 10.82 14.32 -1.20
CA ARG A 95 10.25 15.39 -2.03
C ARG A 95 8.74 15.28 -2.11
N LEU A 96 8.21 14.08 -2.24
CA LEU A 96 6.77 13.83 -2.19
C LEU A 96 6.17 14.34 -0.86
N ALA A 97 6.75 13.95 0.29
CA ALA A 97 6.26 14.35 1.59
C ALA A 97 6.31 15.89 1.82
N ARG A 98 7.22 16.57 1.15
CA ARG A 98 7.40 18.03 1.28
C ARG A 98 6.72 18.85 0.18
N GLY A 99 6.12 18.21 -0.84
CA GLY A 99 5.56 18.89 -2.01
C GLY A 99 6.64 19.59 -2.84
N GLU A 100 7.71 18.86 -3.21
CA GLU A 100 8.90 19.33 -3.92
C GLU A 100 9.24 18.45 -5.15
N LEU A 101 8.28 17.71 -5.68
CA LEU A 101 8.48 16.85 -6.86
C LEU A 101 8.72 17.65 -8.13
N ALA A 102 8.09 18.83 -8.27
CA ALA A 102 8.26 19.69 -9.45
C ALA A 102 9.70 20.20 -9.60
N GLU A 103 10.49 20.26 -8.55
CA GLU A 103 11.93 20.56 -8.63
C GLU A 103 12.73 19.55 -9.45
N ILE A 104 12.24 18.31 -9.58
CA ILE A 104 12.95 17.25 -10.33
C ILE A 104 12.18 16.77 -11.55
N PHE A 105 10.83 16.76 -11.52
CA PHE A 105 9.99 16.28 -12.63
C PHE A 105 9.33 17.41 -13.44
N GLY A 106 9.47 18.68 -13.02
CA GLY A 106 8.92 19.83 -13.72
C GLY A 106 7.40 19.98 -13.55
N GLU A 107 6.79 20.72 -14.48
CA GLU A 107 5.38 21.11 -14.48
C GLU A 107 4.38 19.94 -14.27
N PRO A 108 4.59 18.72 -14.83
CA PRO A 108 3.67 17.61 -14.59
C PRO A 108 3.47 17.23 -13.11
N ALA A 109 4.43 17.54 -12.22
CA ALA A 109 4.35 17.27 -10.79
C ALA A 109 3.73 18.42 -9.98
N LEU A 110 3.54 19.59 -10.59
CA LEU A 110 3.11 20.81 -9.90
C LEU A 110 1.72 20.68 -9.20
N PRO A 111 0.67 20.06 -9.79
CA PRO A 111 -0.58 19.86 -9.08
C PRO A 111 -0.45 18.96 -7.85
N ALA A 112 0.44 17.97 -7.88
CA ALA A 112 0.74 17.13 -6.71
C ALA A 112 1.41 17.96 -5.60
N ASP A 113 2.39 18.80 -5.95
CA ASP A 113 3.06 19.65 -4.97
C ASP A 113 2.10 20.66 -4.35
N ARG A 114 1.20 21.27 -5.14
CA ARG A 114 0.13 22.13 -4.59
C ARG A 114 -0.68 21.41 -3.52
N PHE A 115 -1.16 20.22 -3.82
CA PHE A 115 -1.94 19.40 -2.88
C PHE A 115 -1.15 19.08 -1.60
N LEU A 116 0.10 18.61 -1.73
CA LEU A 116 0.96 18.24 -0.61
C LEU A 116 1.37 19.44 0.24
N ARG A 117 1.57 20.62 -0.37
CA ARG A 117 1.79 21.88 0.36
C ARG A 117 0.56 22.29 1.17
N HIS A 118 -0.66 22.09 0.65
CA HIS A 118 -1.87 22.34 1.42
C HIS A 118 -2.00 21.37 2.60
N LEU A 119 -1.69 20.07 2.43
CA LEU A 119 -1.64 19.10 3.54
C LEU A 119 -0.60 19.48 4.60
N GLY A 120 0.50 20.14 4.21
CA GLY A 120 1.46 20.77 5.11
C GLY A 120 2.36 19.80 5.88
N PHE A 121 2.65 18.59 5.36
CA PHE A 121 3.52 17.62 6.06
C PHE A 121 4.93 18.16 6.25
N GLY A 122 5.52 18.78 5.22
CA GLY A 122 6.83 19.44 5.33
C GLY A 122 6.86 20.58 6.33
N HIS A 123 5.76 21.36 6.41
CA HIS A 123 5.63 22.44 7.38
C HIS A 123 5.56 21.93 8.83
N ARG A 124 4.80 20.86 9.08
CA ARG A 124 4.63 20.27 10.41
C ARG A 124 5.82 19.42 10.87
N ALA A 125 6.67 19.00 9.93
CA ALA A 125 7.80 18.09 10.21
C ALA A 125 8.76 18.64 11.26
N GLY A 126 9.07 19.94 11.25
CA GLY A 126 9.95 20.57 12.25
C GLY A 126 9.39 20.50 13.67
N THR A 127 8.09 20.79 13.83
CA THR A 127 7.43 20.71 15.16
C THR A 127 7.39 19.25 15.65
N LEU A 128 7.09 18.31 14.76
CA LEU A 128 7.07 16.88 15.11
C LEU A 128 8.45 16.36 15.49
N ALA A 129 9.48 16.71 14.72
CA ALA A 129 10.88 16.35 15.04
C ALA A 129 11.30 16.90 16.41
N ALA A 130 10.94 18.12 16.72
CA ALA A 130 11.23 18.75 18.01
C ALA A 130 10.45 18.14 19.19
N SER A 131 9.32 17.48 18.93
CA SER A 131 8.49 16.83 19.97
C SER A 131 8.90 15.37 20.29
N LEU A 132 9.84 14.80 19.55
CA LEU A 132 10.35 13.44 19.81
C LEU A 132 11.01 13.35 21.19
N ALA A 133 10.80 12.24 21.87
CA ALA A 133 11.55 11.95 23.10
C ALA A 133 13.06 11.93 22.82
N SER A 134 13.90 12.36 23.80
CA SER A 134 15.34 12.51 23.60
C SER A 134 16.03 11.27 23.05
N GLY A 135 15.65 10.07 23.52
CA GLY A 135 16.19 8.80 23.01
C GLY A 135 15.77 8.52 21.56
N THR A 136 14.52 8.82 21.20
CA THR A 136 14.01 8.68 19.82
C THR A 136 14.70 9.68 18.88
N LEU A 137 14.89 10.92 19.33
CA LEU A 137 15.59 11.96 18.57
C LEU A 137 17.06 11.57 18.31
N ALA A 138 17.76 11.01 19.32
CA ALA A 138 19.13 10.54 19.16
C ALA A 138 19.25 9.42 18.11
N VAL A 139 18.33 8.47 18.10
CA VAL A 139 18.23 7.41 17.08
C VAL A 139 17.97 8.00 15.69
N ALA A 140 17.02 8.92 15.58
CA ALA A 140 16.70 9.58 14.32
C ALA A 140 17.89 10.36 13.76
N GLN A 141 18.63 11.08 14.63
CA GLN A 141 19.83 11.83 14.24
C GLN A 141 20.95 10.89 13.78
N ALA A 142 21.24 9.82 14.54
CA ALA A 142 22.25 8.83 14.16
C ALA A 142 21.94 8.19 12.80
N TYR A 143 20.67 7.86 12.56
CA TYR A 143 20.23 7.35 11.27
C TYR A 143 20.45 8.37 10.12
N CYS A 144 20.08 9.64 10.31
CA CYS A 144 20.32 10.69 9.32
C CYS A 144 21.81 10.89 9.03
N ASP A 145 22.65 10.86 10.08
CA ASP A 145 24.11 10.97 9.92
C ASP A 145 24.66 9.78 9.13
N GLY A 146 24.13 8.57 9.36
CA GLY A 146 24.42 7.37 8.58
C GLY A 146 24.00 7.50 7.11
N VAL A 147 22.79 7.99 6.83
CA VAL A 147 22.33 8.28 5.45
C VAL A 147 23.30 9.24 4.76
N ASN A 148 23.64 10.34 5.43
CA ASN A 148 24.54 11.35 4.88
C ASN A 148 25.97 10.82 4.66
N ALA A 149 26.48 9.97 5.56
CA ALA A 149 27.78 9.30 5.40
C ALA A 149 27.76 8.29 4.24
N GLY A 150 26.67 7.50 4.14
CA GLY A 150 26.47 6.58 3.01
C GLY A 150 26.43 7.32 1.69
N MET A 151 25.67 8.41 1.61
CA MET A 151 25.61 9.29 0.45
C MET A 151 26.98 9.86 0.08
N ALA A 152 27.75 10.35 1.05
CA ALA A 152 29.09 10.88 0.83
C ALA A 152 30.13 9.82 0.42
N SER A 153 29.89 8.55 0.70
CA SER A 153 30.77 7.43 0.33
C SER A 153 30.65 7.01 -1.14
N LEU A 154 29.60 7.43 -1.84
CA LEU A 154 29.37 7.07 -3.24
C LEU A 154 30.34 7.77 -4.17
N ARG A 155 30.99 7.02 -5.06
CA ARG A 155 31.90 7.55 -6.09
C ARG A 155 31.16 8.36 -7.16
N ALA A 156 29.93 8.00 -7.45
CA ALA A 156 29.03 8.72 -8.34
C ALA A 156 27.60 8.53 -7.84
N TRP A 157 26.75 9.52 -8.06
CA TRP A 157 25.32 9.43 -7.74
C TRP A 157 24.65 8.31 -8.54
N PRO A 158 23.61 7.63 -8.00
CA PRO A 158 22.72 6.78 -8.75
C PRO A 158 22.31 7.41 -10.08
N VAL A 159 22.13 6.58 -11.09
CA VAL A 159 21.94 7.04 -12.48
C VAL A 159 20.75 7.99 -12.63
N GLU A 160 19.74 7.83 -11.83
CA GLU A 160 18.51 8.65 -11.81
C GLU A 160 18.84 10.13 -11.52
N PHE A 161 19.69 10.41 -10.54
CA PHE A 161 20.15 11.77 -10.24
C PHE A 161 20.91 12.39 -11.42
N ARG A 162 21.74 11.58 -12.07
CA ARG A 162 22.55 12.01 -13.23
C ARG A 162 21.68 12.28 -14.45
N LEU A 163 20.66 11.44 -14.70
CA LEU A 163 19.68 11.65 -15.78
C LEU A 163 18.79 12.87 -15.50
N LEU A 164 18.43 13.11 -14.27
CA LEU A 164 17.69 14.30 -13.87
C LEU A 164 18.56 15.57 -13.79
N GLY A 165 19.89 15.46 -13.74
CA GLY A 165 20.78 16.60 -13.55
C GLY A 165 20.59 17.26 -12.17
N VAL A 166 20.30 16.49 -11.14
CA VAL A 166 20.08 16.95 -9.75
C VAL A 166 21.00 16.20 -8.80
N ALA A 167 21.32 16.81 -7.66
CA ALA A 167 22.05 16.16 -6.58
C ALA A 167 21.07 15.84 -5.42
N PRO A 168 21.31 14.74 -4.67
CA PRO A 168 20.55 14.49 -3.45
C PRO A 168 20.90 15.57 -2.41
N ARG A 169 19.92 15.91 -1.57
CA ARG A 169 20.11 16.84 -0.47
C ARG A 169 20.46 16.10 0.82
N ARG A 170 21.09 16.80 1.78
CA ARG A 170 21.32 16.26 3.12
C ARG A 170 20.01 15.79 3.74
N TYR A 171 20.01 14.59 4.32
CA TYR A 171 18.86 13.99 5.00
C TYR A 171 18.79 14.46 6.45
N THR A 172 17.60 14.77 6.95
CA THR A 172 17.36 15.35 8.28
C THR A 172 16.25 14.64 9.03
N VAL A 173 16.10 14.90 10.33
CA VAL A 173 15.04 14.31 11.16
C VAL A 173 13.66 14.77 10.71
N GLU A 174 13.56 15.99 10.18
CA GLU A 174 12.31 16.53 9.62
C GLU A 174 11.89 15.72 8.37
N ASP A 175 12.84 15.18 7.60
CA ASP A 175 12.52 14.35 6.44
C ASP A 175 11.91 13.01 6.89
N ILE A 176 12.41 12.42 8.00
CA ILE A 176 11.78 11.24 8.63
C ILE A 176 10.36 11.55 9.07
N ALA A 177 10.15 12.68 9.75
CA ALA A 177 8.84 13.09 10.25
C ALA A 177 7.84 13.33 9.11
N ALA A 178 8.25 14.03 8.05
CA ALA A 178 7.41 14.28 6.87
C ALA A 178 7.04 12.97 6.14
N ALA A 179 8.02 12.07 5.94
CA ALA A 179 7.78 10.74 5.35
C ALA A 179 6.83 9.89 6.20
N GLY A 180 6.96 9.95 7.54
CA GLY A 180 6.04 9.29 8.48
C GLY A 180 4.60 9.77 8.33
N LEU A 181 4.37 11.10 8.24
CA LEU A 181 3.04 11.66 7.98
C LEU A 181 2.48 11.22 6.63
N LEU A 182 3.29 11.29 5.57
CA LEU A 182 2.87 10.85 4.23
C LEU A 182 2.41 9.40 4.21
N LYS A 183 3.21 8.48 4.81
CA LYS A 183 2.88 7.05 4.86
C LYS A 183 1.61 6.80 5.69
N SER A 184 1.44 7.52 6.79
CA SER A 184 0.23 7.42 7.62
C SER A 184 -1.01 7.96 6.90
N PHE A 185 -0.90 9.09 6.22
CA PHE A 185 -1.99 9.69 5.45
C PHE A 185 -2.46 8.79 4.29
N GLY A 186 -1.52 8.08 3.65
CA GLY A 186 -1.85 7.09 2.62
C GLY A 186 -2.69 5.90 3.11
N LEU A 187 -2.78 5.68 4.44
CA LEU A 187 -3.58 4.61 5.06
C LEU A 187 -4.84 5.13 5.77
N ALA A 188 -5.05 6.46 5.82
CA ALA A 188 -6.22 7.09 6.42
C ALA A 188 -7.45 7.03 5.49
N GLN A 189 -8.66 7.06 6.05
CA GLN A 189 -9.92 6.89 5.31
C GLN A 189 -10.53 8.22 4.78
N TRP A 190 -9.73 9.12 4.29
CA TRP A 190 -10.21 10.40 3.73
C TRP A 190 -10.73 10.30 2.29
N TYR A 191 -10.26 9.31 1.52
CA TYR A 191 -10.61 9.19 0.09
C TYR A 191 -12.05 8.74 -0.11
N ASP A 192 -12.51 7.77 0.69
CA ASP A 192 -13.88 7.25 0.67
C ASP A 192 -14.89 8.38 0.92
N GLU A 193 -14.63 9.24 1.93
CA GLU A 193 -15.50 10.38 2.23
C GLU A 193 -15.54 11.39 1.09
N ALA A 194 -14.39 11.67 0.45
CA ALA A 194 -14.33 12.57 -0.70
C ALA A 194 -15.14 12.05 -1.90
N VAL A 195 -15.10 10.75 -2.19
CA VAL A 195 -15.88 10.10 -3.25
C VAL A 195 -17.37 10.14 -2.92
N LEU A 196 -17.76 9.77 -1.69
CA LEU A 196 -19.14 9.81 -1.22
C LEU A 196 -19.72 11.23 -1.22
N TYR A 197 -18.93 12.22 -0.84
CA TYR A 197 -19.34 13.61 -0.90
C TYR A 197 -19.66 14.08 -2.32
N ARG A 198 -18.82 13.72 -3.29
CA ARG A 198 -19.10 14.03 -4.70
C ARG A 198 -20.34 13.30 -5.22
N ALA A 199 -20.53 12.04 -4.82
CA ALA A 199 -21.72 11.27 -5.16
C ALA A 199 -22.99 11.92 -4.61
N ALA A 200 -22.96 12.39 -3.34
CA ALA A 200 -24.10 13.07 -2.70
C ALA A 200 -24.53 14.37 -3.37
N ARG A 201 -23.69 14.96 -4.24
CA ARG A 201 -24.03 16.17 -5.01
C ARG A 201 -24.83 15.90 -6.29
N VAL A 202 -24.80 14.67 -6.79
CA VAL A 202 -25.41 14.29 -8.08
C VAL A 202 -26.49 13.21 -7.93
N LEU A 203 -26.50 12.48 -6.83
CA LEU A 203 -27.43 11.39 -6.55
C LEU A 203 -28.59 11.85 -5.67
N SER A 204 -29.73 11.20 -5.84
CA SER A 204 -30.86 11.31 -4.93
C SER A 204 -30.54 10.66 -3.57
N ARG A 205 -31.41 10.93 -2.58
CA ARG A 205 -31.29 10.29 -1.25
C ARG A 205 -31.36 8.77 -1.33
N GLU A 206 -32.26 8.24 -2.14
CA GLU A 206 -32.48 6.79 -2.28
C GLU A 206 -31.27 6.10 -2.93
N GLU A 207 -30.68 6.71 -3.98
CA GLU A 207 -29.45 6.25 -4.62
C GLU A 207 -28.27 6.28 -3.64
N MET A 208 -28.13 7.37 -2.85
CA MET A 208 -27.08 7.45 -1.83
C MET A 208 -27.22 6.38 -0.74
N GLU A 209 -28.44 6.05 -0.29
CA GLU A 209 -28.66 4.98 0.70
C GLU A 209 -28.21 3.61 0.17
N ASP A 210 -28.26 3.39 -1.14
CA ASP A 210 -27.72 2.19 -1.79
C ASP A 210 -26.19 2.24 -1.97
N LEU A 211 -25.60 3.42 -2.07
CA LEU A 211 -24.16 3.57 -2.26
C LEU A 211 -23.39 3.52 -0.95
N LEU A 212 -23.98 3.98 0.17
CA LEU A 212 -23.30 4.03 1.46
C LEU A 212 -22.84 2.65 1.93
N PRO A 213 -21.57 2.49 2.37
CA PRO A 213 -21.03 1.21 2.77
C PRO A 213 -21.71 0.67 4.03
N ARG A 214 -21.88 -0.65 4.10
CA ARG A 214 -22.46 -1.38 5.23
C ARG A 214 -21.65 -2.63 5.50
N VAL A 215 -21.49 -2.96 6.76
CA VAL A 215 -20.88 -4.24 7.15
C VAL A 215 -21.90 -5.37 6.86
N PRO A 216 -21.59 -6.35 6.02
CA PRO A 216 -22.49 -7.45 5.71
C PRO A 216 -22.81 -8.28 6.95
N ALA A 217 -24.04 -8.78 7.05
CA ALA A 217 -24.43 -9.72 8.11
C ALA A 217 -23.48 -10.94 8.15
N GLY A 218 -23.07 -11.35 9.36
CA GLY A 218 -22.12 -12.43 9.54
C GLY A 218 -20.72 -12.16 9.00
N ALA A 219 -20.34 -10.89 8.81
CA ALA A 219 -18.95 -10.54 8.54
C ALA A 219 -18.06 -10.95 9.74
N PRO A 220 -16.84 -11.45 9.52
CA PRO A 220 -15.92 -11.71 10.61
C PRO A 220 -15.56 -10.41 11.33
N VAL A 221 -15.20 -10.52 12.60
CA VAL A 221 -14.68 -9.44 13.43
C VAL A 221 -13.40 -9.91 14.13
N VAL A 222 -12.44 -8.99 14.36
CA VAL A 222 -11.18 -9.35 15.04
C VAL A 222 -11.45 -9.62 16.51
N VAL A 223 -12.14 -8.71 17.19
CA VAL A 223 -12.55 -8.83 18.58
C VAL A 223 -14.04 -9.17 18.62
N PRO A 224 -14.43 -10.36 19.11
CA PRO A 224 -15.82 -10.76 19.15
C PRO A 224 -16.72 -9.79 19.91
N GLY A 225 -17.95 -9.60 19.43
CA GLY A 225 -18.98 -8.79 20.08
C GLY A 225 -20.33 -9.10 19.45
N GLY A 226 -21.40 -9.18 20.27
CA GLY A 226 -22.75 -9.52 19.82
C GLY A 226 -23.51 -8.35 19.20
N GLY A 227 -24.64 -8.64 18.51
CA GLY A 227 -25.55 -7.68 17.88
C GLY A 227 -25.32 -7.45 16.40
N ASP A 228 -26.09 -6.56 15.81
CA ASP A 228 -25.97 -6.14 14.42
C ASP A 228 -25.31 -4.76 14.34
N PHE A 229 -24.50 -4.52 13.31
CA PHE A 229 -23.94 -3.20 13.05
C PHE A 229 -25.07 -2.22 12.73
N ALA A 230 -25.16 -1.13 13.48
CA ALA A 230 -26.20 -0.12 13.29
C ALA A 230 -26.13 0.49 11.90
N ASP A 231 -27.28 0.69 11.26
CA ASP A 231 -27.36 1.41 9.97
C ASP A 231 -26.84 2.86 10.10
N THR A 232 -26.18 3.32 9.07
CA THR A 232 -25.75 4.71 8.99
C THR A 232 -26.97 5.58 8.73
N ARG A 233 -27.30 6.49 9.66
CA ARG A 233 -28.27 7.54 9.36
C ARG A 233 -27.57 8.60 8.53
N TRP A 234 -27.91 8.67 7.26
CA TRP A 234 -27.41 9.69 6.35
C TRP A 234 -28.14 11.03 6.56
N LYS A 235 -27.39 12.14 6.57
CA LYS A 235 -27.93 13.48 6.45
C LYS A 235 -27.54 14.05 5.09
N PRO A 236 -28.49 14.65 4.34
CA PRO A 236 -28.21 15.19 3.00
C PRO A 236 -27.08 16.23 3.04
N ALA A 237 -26.11 16.13 2.15
CA ALA A 237 -25.14 17.19 1.90
C ALA A 237 -25.83 18.37 1.21
N GLN A 238 -25.37 19.60 1.45
CA GLN A 238 -25.84 20.76 0.72
C GLN A 238 -25.32 20.69 -0.73
N GLN A 239 -26.21 20.83 -1.70
CA GLN A 239 -25.91 20.68 -3.15
C GLN A 239 -24.91 21.73 -3.68
N GLN A 240 -24.65 22.83 -2.99
CA GLN A 240 -23.80 23.94 -3.44
C GLN A 240 -22.43 23.99 -2.79
N ALA A 241 -22.05 22.96 -2.06
CA ALA A 241 -20.78 22.95 -1.34
C ALA A 241 -19.55 22.86 -2.29
N PRO A 242 -18.38 23.41 -1.87
CA PRO A 242 -17.16 23.43 -2.67
C PRO A 242 -16.63 22.03 -2.99
N GLY A 243 -16.00 21.85 -4.17
CA GLY A 243 -15.40 20.58 -4.56
C GLY A 243 -14.05 20.32 -3.90
N ALA A 244 -13.61 19.08 -3.89
CA ALA A 244 -12.27 18.66 -3.44
C ALA A 244 -11.24 18.71 -4.60
N ASP A 245 -11.19 19.82 -5.34
CA ASP A 245 -10.48 19.90 -6.63
C ASP A 245 -8.96 19.75 -6.49
N LEU A 246 -8.35 20.37 -5.48
CA LEU A 246 -6.90 20.26 -5.25
C LEU A 246 -6.46 18.82 -4.98
N LEU A 247 -7.28 18.07 -4.24
CA LEU A 247 -7.04 16.67 -3.94
C LEU A 247 -7.02 15.82 -5.22
N LEU A 248 -8.03 15.98 -6.09
CA LEU A 248 -8.16 15.16 -7.29
C LEU A 248 -7.09 15.45 -8.34
N GLU A 249 -6.77 16.74 -8.55
CA GLU A 249 -5.70 17.17 -9.43
C GLU A 249 -4.33 16.65 -8.95
N GLY A 250 -4.06 16.74 -7.63
CA GLY A 250 -2.85 16.23 -7.01
C GLY A 250 -2.67 14.72 -7.21
N LEU A 251 -3.73 13.94 -6.99
CA LEU A 251 -3.69 12.49 -7.16
C LEU A 251 -3.48 12.07 -8.62
N SER A 252 -4.09 12.79 -9.57
CA SER A 252 -3.89 12.56 -11.01
C SER A 252 -2.46 12.84 -11.42
N SER A 253 -1.89 13.94 -10.94
CA SER A 253 -0.51 14.35 -11.19
C SER A 253 0.51 13.35 -10.66
N LEU A 254 0.33 12.80 -9.45
CA LEU A 254 1.19 11.76 -8.89
C LEU A 254 1.26 10.53 -9.82
N SER A 255 0.11 10.08 -10.30
CA SER A 255 0.04 8.96 -11.25
C SER A 255 0.81 9.27 -12.56
N ALA A 256 0.72 10.50 -13.05
CA ALA A 256 1.41 10.93 -14.27
C ALA A 256 2.95 10.90 -14.15
N VAL A 257 3.49 11.21 -12.96
CA VAL A 257 4.94 11.17 -12.71
C VAL A 257 5.43 9.82 -12.18
N GLY A 258 4.56 8.81 -12.12
CA GLY A 258 4.94 7.44 -11.71
C GLY A 258 5.13 7.27 -10.21
N VAL A 259 4.52 8.12 -9.42
CA VAL A 259 4.51 8.03 -7.95
C VAL A 259 3.11 7.65 -7.49
N ALA A 260 3.00 6.69 -6.59
CA ALA A 260 1.73 6.25 -6.01
C ALA A 260 1.60 6.70 -4.56
N LEU A 261 0.45 7.30 -4.23
CA LEU A 261 0.00 7.42 -2.85
C LEU A 261 -0.95 6.24 -2.58
N PRO A 262 -0.75 5.44 -1.52
CA PRO A 262 -1.68 4.37 -1.18
C PRO A 262 -3.11 4.92 -1.04
N ARG A 263 -4.07 4.19 -1.59
CA ARG A 263 -5.51 4.42 -1.44
C ARG A 263 -6.13 3.05 -1.25
N SER A 264 -7.00 2.89 -0.29
CA SER A 264 -7.65 1.60 -0.02
C SER A 264 -6.64 0.44 0.09
N ALA A 265 -5.62 0.60 0.94
CA ALA A 265 -4.60 -0.42 1.18
C ALA A 265 -5.19 -1.59 1.95
N GLY A 266 -4.95 -2.81 1.47
CA GLY A 266 -5.31 -4.05 2.13
C GLY A 266 -4.14 -4.67 2.91
N SER A 267 -4.40 -5.72 3.69
CA SER A 267 -3.35 -6.55 4.31
C SER A 267 -3.95 -7.84 4.84
N ASN A 268 -3.11 -8.85 5.04
CA ASN A 268 -3.47 -10.02 5.84
C ASN A 268 -2.46 -10.19 6.98
N ALA A 269 -2.94 -10.57 8.16
CA ALA A 269 -2.11 -11.06 9.25
C ALA A 269 -2.88 -12.09 10.06
N TRP A 270 -2.22 -13.17 10.47
CA TRP A 270 -2.81 -14.19 11.34
C TRP A 270 -1.75 -14.90 12.17
N ALA A 271 -2.18 -15.49 13.28
CA ALA A 271 -1.36 -16.36 14.07
C ALA A 271 -2.18 -17.54 14.64
N VAL A 272 -1.50 -18.66 14.87
CA VAL A 272 -2.05 -19.81 15.58
C VAL A 272 -1.27 -20.09 16.85
N SER A 273 -1.96 -20.59 17.87
CA SER A 273 -1.33 -21.05 19.11
C SER A 273 -0.51 -22.34 18.90
N GLY A 274 0.36 -22.66 19.85
CA GLY A 274 1.15 -23.90 19.82
C GLY A 274 0.31 -25.17 19.70
N ALA A 275 -0.91 -25.20 20.24
CA ALA A 275 -1.82 -26.33 20.11
C ALA A 275 -2.21 -26.63 18.66
N ARG A 276 -2.24 -25.60 17.80
CA ARG A 276 -2.55 -25.70 16.36
C ARG A 276 -1.33 -25.69 15.46
N SER A 277 -0.13 -25.73 16.01
CA SER A 277 1.14 -25.72 15.27
C SER A 277 1.85 -27.07 15.37
N VAL A 278 2.55 -27.46 14.31
CA VAL A 278 3.40 -28.68 14.31
C VAL A 278 4.63 -28.53 15.22
N THR A 279 5.04 -27.28 15.50
CA THR A 279 6.19 -26.99 16.36
C THR A 279 5.85 -26.97 17.84
N GLY A 280 4.55 -26.95 18.21
CA GLY A 280 4.11 -26.77 19.59
C GLY A 280 4.20 -25.32 20.09
N LEU A 281 4.71 -24.39 19.27
CA LEU A 281 4.78 -22.94 19.54
C LEU A 281 4.04 -22.16 18.45
N PRO A 282 3.66 -20.91 18.68
CA PRO A 282 2.92 -20.12 17.72
C PRO A 282 3.64 -19.95 16.37
N ILE A 283 2.84 -19.79 15.32
CA ILE A 283 3.30 -19.35 13.99
C ILE A 283 2.53 -18.09 13.63
N LEU A 284 3.22 -17.05 13.14
CA LEU A 284 2.65 -15.80 12.66
C LEU A 284 2.94 -15.63 11.17
N ALA A 285 1.95 -15.14 10.42
CA ALA A 285 2.10 -14.68 9.04
C ALA A 285 1.60 -13.25 8.88
N ASN A 286 2.24 -12.48 7.99
CA ASN A 286 1.77 -11.18 7.56
C ASN A 286 2.17 -10.89 6.12
N ASP A 287 1.26 -10.28 5.36
CA ASP A 287 1.45 -9.76 4.01
C ASP A 287 0.65 -8.47 3.82
N PRO A 288 1.27 -7.29 3.99
CA PRO A 288 0.62 -6.02 3.69
C PRO A 288 0.46 -5.83 2.18
N HIS A 289 -0.73 -5.38 1.76
CA HIS A 289 -1.08 -5.14 0.36
C HIS A 289 -1.03 -3.63 0.09
N LEU A 290 0.03 -3.21 -0.58
CA LEU A 290 0.34 -1.81 -0.88
C LEU A 290 0.68 -1.66 -2.38
N PRO A 291 0.78 -0.45 -2.91
CA PRO A 291 1.22 -0.24 -4.29
C PRO A 291 2.54 -0.95 -4.58
N LEU A 292 2.58 -1.63 -5.72
CA LEU A 292 3.76 -2.36 -6.17
C LEU A 292 4.63 -1.47 -7.05
N SER A 293 5.90 -1.36 -6.71
CA SER A 293 6.87 -0.49 -7.39
C SER A 293 8.25 -1.12 -7.48
N CYS A 294 9.09 -0.54 -8.30
CA CYS A 294 10.52 -0.81 -8.34
C CYS A 294 11.29 0.49 -8.10
N PRO A 295 12.19 0.54 -7.10
CA PRO A 295 12.41 -0.49 -6.08
C PRO A 295 11.17 -0.79 -5.23
N SER A 296 11.17 -1.96 -4.55
CA SER A 296 10.10 -2.31 -3.59
C SER A 296 9.96 -1.26 -2.49
N LEU A 297 8.72 -1.06 -2.02
CA LEU A 297 8.44 -0.18 -0.90
C LEU A 297 9.24 -0.55 0.35
N TRP A 298 9.36 -1.85 0.61
CA TRP A 298 10.08 -2.40 1.76
C TRP A 298 11.55 -2.68 1.44
N TYR A 299 12.35 -2.60 2.51
CA TYR A 299 13.74 -3.02 2.53
C TYR A 299 13.96 -3.94 3.72
N GLU A 300 14.57 -5.09 3.51
CA GLU A 300 14.83 -6.06 4.59
C GLU A 300 16.17 -5.80 5.24
N ASN A 301 16.23 -5.94 6.57
CA ASN A 301 17.50 -5.92 7.31
C ASN A 301 17.41 -6.67 8.64
N HIS A 302 18.58 -7.09 9.12
CA HIS A 302 18.80 -7.66 10.43
C HIS A 302 19.71 -6.72 11.24
N LEU A 303 19.23 -6.28 12.40
CA LEU A 303 19.89 -5.29 13.26
C LEU A 303 20.24 -5.92 14.61
N VAL A 304 21.53 -5.94 14.95
CA VAL A 304 22.06 -6.53 16.19
C VAL A 304 22.90 -5.54 16.95
N ALA A 305 22.53 -5.27 18.20
CA ALA A 305 23.29 -4.50 19.18
C ALA A 305 22.91 -4.95 20.61
N PRO A 306 23.60 -4.51 21.69
CA PRO A 306 23.18 -4.82 23.05
C PRO A 306 21.70 -4.46 23.28
N GLY A 307 20.86 -5.47 23.58
CA GLY A 307 19.41 -5.31 23.79
C GLY A 307 18.58 -5.20 22.50
N VAL A 308 19.16 -5.41 21.33
CA VAL A 308 18.48 -5.45 20.03
C VAL A 308 18.99 -6.65 19.23
N ASP A 309 18.06 -7.47 18.75
CA ASP A 309 18.30 -8.52 17.76
C ASP A 309 16.99 -8.67 16.96
N VAL A 310 16.84 -7.89 15.88
CA VAL A 310 15.58 -7.77 15.14
C VAL A 310 15.79 -7.93 13.65
N TYR A 311 14.97 -8.79 13.03
CA TYR A 311 14.91 -8.98 11.58
C TYR A 311 13.55 -8.58 11.05
N GLY A 312 13.52 -7.94 9.90
CA GLY A 312 12.26 -7.68 9.17
C GLY A 312 12.35 -6.59 8.13
N ALA A 313 11.15 -6.13 7.74
CA ALA A 313 10.95 -5.12 6.72
C ALA A 313 10.95 -3.71 7.31
N THR A 314 11.65 -2.80 6.64
CA THR A 314 11.77 -1.38 7.00
C THR A 314 11.34 -0.51 5.82
N PHE A 315 11.04 0.76 6.09
CA PHE A 315 10.92 1.76 5.03
C PHE A 315 12.27 2.44 4.80
N PRO A 316 12.82 2.45 3.56
CA PRO A 316 13.96 3.31 3.25
C PRO A 316 13.64 4.75 3.63
N GLY A 317 14.52 5.38 4.43
CA GLY A 317 14.29 6.73 4.96
C GLY A 317 13.73 6.79 6.40
N VAL A 318 13.41 5.63 7.02
CA VAL A 318 12.93 5.56 8.41
C VAL A 318 13.74 4.53 9.19
N PRO A 319 14.25 4.83 10.41
CA PRO A 319 14.98 3.87 11.23
C PRO A 319 14.06 2.83 11.88
N GLY A 320 14.61 1.64 12.15
CA GLY A 320 13.96 0.53 12.84
C GLY A 320 13.24 -0.44 11.89
N VAL A 321 12.78 -1.57 12.44
CA VAL A 321 11.99 -2.60 11.75
C VAL A 321 10.51 -2.37 12.00
N VAL A 322 9.73 -2.21 10.94
CA VAL A 322 8.28 -1.96 11.02
C VAL A 322 7.54 -3.28 11.19
N ILE A 323 7.79 -4.26 10.35
CA ILE A 323 7.18 -5.59 10.37
C ILE A 323 8.30 -6.62 10.53
N GLY A 324 8.23 -7.48 11.55
CA GLY A 324 9.32 -8.42 11.79
C GLY A 324 9.20 -9.24 13.04
N HIS A 325 10.34 -9.68 13.51
CA HIS A 325 10.47 -10.48 14.72
C HIS A 325 11.83 -10.27 15.40
N ASN A 326 11.86 -10.57 16.70
CA ASN A 326 13.07 -10.69 17.50
C ASN A 326 13.12 -12.09 18.16
N PRO A 327 14.07 -12.43 19.04
CA PRO A 327 14.12 -13.76 19.67
C PRO A 327 12.88 -14.15 20.48
N ARG A 328 12.09 -13.19 20.92
CA ARG A 328 11.01 -13.38 21.87
C ARG A 328 9.62 -13.22 21.26
N ILE A 329 9.45 -12.26 20.38
CA ILE A 329 8.14 -11.91 19.79
C ILE A 329 8.20 -11.78 18.26
N ALA A 330 7.06 -11.97 17.62
CA ALA A 330 6.81 -11.61 16.24
C ALA A 330 5.57 -10.73 16.16
N TRP A 331 5.55 -9.81 15.17
CA TRP A 331 4.43 -8.93 14.93
C TRP A 331 4.17 -8.68 13.45
N GLY A 332 2.89 -8.42 13.15
CA GLY A 332 2.43 -8.07 11.79
C GLY A 332 1.35 -7.00 11.85
N PHE A 333 1.35 -6.09 10.89
CA PHE A 333 0.41 -4.98 10.80
C PHE A 333 -0.63 -5.19 9.71
N THR A 334 -1.89 -4.83 10.01
CA THR A 334 -2.93 -4.63 9.00
C THR A 334 -3.64 -3.31 9.25
N ASN A 335 -3.99 -2.57 8.19
CA ASN A 335 -4.79 -1.36 8.35
C ASN A 335 -6.11 -1.70 9.07
N ALA A 336 -6.38 -1.00 10.17
CA ALA A 336 -7.59 -1.18 10.97
C ALA A 336 -8.84 -0.58 10.30
N MET A 337 -8.66 0.15 9.19
CA MET A 337 -9.72 0.85 8.46
C MET A 337 -10.50 1.79 9.39
N LEU A 338 -9.76 2.47 10.29
CA LEU A 338 -10.35 3.44 11.20
C LEU A 338 -10.78 4.69 10.42
N ASP A 339 -11.95 5.19 10.73
CA ASP A 339 -12.41 6.52 10.32
C ASP A 339 -11.66 7.57 11.17
N ASP A 340 -10.49 7.99 10.69
CA ASP A 340 -9.51 8.83 11.38
C ASP A 340 -9.34 10.23 10.77
N ALA A 341 -10.23 10.58 9.85
CA ALA A 341 -10.28 11.86 9.16
C ALA A 341 -11.73 12.30 8.93
N ASP A 342 -12.00 13.59 9.01
CA ASP A 342 -13.31 14.20 8.69
C ASP A 342 -13.12 15.45 7.84
N PHE A 343 -13.98 15.65 6.84
CA PHE A 343 -14.10 16.91 6.14
C PHE A 343 -15.11 17.83 6.82
N TYR A 344 -14.77 19.13 6.86
CA TYR A 344 -15.64 20.18 7.39
C TYR A 344 -16.00 21.18 6.32
N LEU A 345 -17.28 21.52 6.24
CA LEU A 345 -17.80 22.63 5.45
C LEU A 345 -17.65 23.91 6.26
N GLU A 346 -16.69 24.71 5.88
CA GLU A 346 -16.32 25.95 6.56
C GLU A 346 -17.02 27.16 5.95
N ARG A 347 -17.50 28.05 6.80
CA ARG A 347 -18.00 29.34 6.37
C ARG A 347 -16.88 30.36 6.47
N VAL A 348 -16.42 30.87 5.31
CA VAL A 348 -15.27 31.77 5.18
C VAL A 348 -15.72 33.17 4.73
N ASP A 349 -15.11 34.25 5.30
CA ASP A 349 -15.26 35.62 4.87
C ASP A 349 -13.87 36.29 4.86
N GLY A 350 -13.30 36.48 3.69
CA GLY A 350 -11.94 36.99 3.51
C GLY A 350 -10.90 36.08 4.20
N ASP A 351 -10.22 36.63 5.19
CA ASP A 351 -9.21 35.94 5.99
C ASP A 351 -9.75 35.45 7.36
N ARG A 352 -11.06 35.27 7.47
CA ARG A 352 -11.72 34.75 8.68
C ARG A 352 -12.61 33.56 8.38
N VAL A 353 -12.74 32.66 9.35
CA VAL A 353 -13.64 31.50 9.33
C VAL A 353 -14.60 31.56 10.52
N MET A 354 -15.83 31.14 10.33
CA MET A 354 -16.81 31.01 11.41
C MET A 354 -16.50 29.69 12.16
N PHE A 355 -16.18 29.80 13.45
CA PHE A 355 -15.88 28.67 14.31
C PHE A 355 -16.63 28.84 15.65
N ARG A 356 -17.47 27.84 15.96
CA ARG A 356 -18.32 27.83 17.18
C ARG A 356 -19.12 29.15 17.33
N GLY A 357 -19.71 29.62 16.23
CA GLY A 357 -20.52 30.84 16.17
C GLY A 357 -19.73 32.16 16.26
N LYS A 358 -18.39 32.13 16.12
CA LYS A 358 -17.54 33.31 16.16
C LYS A 358 -16.61 33.38 14.96
N TRP A 359 -16.39 34.58 14.42
CA TRP A 359 -15.38 34.81 13.40
C TRP A 359 -13.98 34.80 14.00
N VAL A 360 -13.13 33.85 13.57
CA VAL A 360 -11.72 33.75 13.96
C VAL A 360 -10.82 33.90 12.72
N PRO A 361 -9.58 34.36 12.85
CA PRO A 361 -8.67 34.49 11.71
C PRO A 361 -8.27 33.12 11.18
N LEU A 362 -8.14 33.02 9.85
CA LEU A 362 -7.47 31.91 9.20
C LEU A 362 -5.95 32.01 9.43
N VAL A 363 -5.29 30.87 9.62
CA VAL A 363 -3.84 30.80 9.52
C VAL A 363 -3.48 30.81 8.03
N ARG A 364 -2.59 31.74 7.65
CA ARG A 364 -2.16 31.89 6.24
C ARG A 364 -0.65 31.71 6.12
N ARG A 365 -0.23 30.93 5.11
CA ARG A 365 1.17 30.75 4.71
C ARG A 365 1.31 30.95 3.22
N GLU A 366 2.34 31.69 2.82
CA GLU A 366 2.82 31.76 1.45
C GLU A 366 3.96 30.75 1.28
N GLU A 367 3.85 29.87 0.29
CA GLU A 367 4.88 28.86 0.00
C GLU A 367 5.25 28.90 -1.48
N THR A 368 6.56 28.84 -1.79
CA THR A 368 7.06 28.79 -3.16
C THR A 368 7.32 27.36 -3.58
N ILE A 369 6.74 26.94 -4.68
CA ILE A 369 7.01 25.68 -5.36
C ILE A 369 7.97 25.98 -6.51
N ARG A 370 9.18 25.43 -6.44
CA ARG A 370 10.15 25.53 -7.52
C ARG A 370 9.83 24.52 -8.62
N VAL A 371 9.91 24.97 -9.87
CA VAL A 371 9.54 24.16 -11.03
C VAL A 371 10.72 24.04 -11.99
N LYS A 372 11.25 22.82 -12.13
CA LYS A 372 12.35 22.55 -13.07
C LYS A 372 11.95 22.87 -14.49
N GLY A 373 12.69 23.79 -15.13
CA GLY A 373 12.45 24.21 -16.50
C GLY A 373 11.23 25.08 -16.71
N GLY A 374 10.59 25.54 -15.64
CA GLY A 374 9.45 26.44 -15.64
C GLY A 374 9.62 27.62 -14.70
N ASN A 375 8.56 28.39 -14.47
CA ASN A 375 8.53 29.47 -13.50
C ASN A 375 8.12 28.91 -12.13
N ASP A 376 8.76 29.40 -11.08
CA ASP A 376 8.36 29.12 -9.70
C ASP A 376 6.93 29.63 -9.46
N GLU A 377 6.17 28.88 -8.64
CA GLU A 377 4.80 29.25 -8.28
C GLU A 377 4.69 29.56 -6.79
N THR A 378 4.00 30.62 -6.43
CA THR A 378 3.64 30.92 -5.04
C THR A 378 2.20 30.48 -4.78
N VAL A 379 2.02 29.62 -3.77
CA VAL A 379 0.72 29.15 -3.31
C VAL A 379 0.41 29.71 -1.93
N THR A 380 -0.83 30.12 -1.73
CA THR A 380 -1.34 30.56 -0.42
C THR A 380 -2.04 29.40 0.25
N VAL A 381 -1.43 28.81 1.26
CA VAL A 381 -2.06 27.80 2.12
C VAL A 381 -2.86 28.49 3.22
N ARG A 382 -4.11 28.10 3.41
CA ARG A 382 -4.99 28.59 4.48
C ARG A 382 -5.43 27.44 5.36
N GLU A 383 -5.44 27.66 6.67
CA GLU A 383 -5.87 26.66 7.65
C GLU A 383 -6.94 27.23 8.58
N THR A 384 -7.96 26.40 8.86
CA THR A 384 -9.00 26.63 9.86
C THR A 384 -8.60 25.95 11.18
N PRO A 385 -9.35 26.12 12.28
CA PRO A 385 -9.16 25.32 13.49
C PRO A 385 -9.30 23.80 13.26
N HIS A 386 -9.99 23.34 12.20
CA HIS A 386 -10.10 21.92 11.87
C HIS A 386 -8.90 21.42 11.04
N GLY A 387 -8.24 22.30 10.28
CA GLY A 387 -7.06 21.96 9.49
C GLY A 387 -6.99 22.70 8.15
N PRO A 388 -6.18 22.20 7.19
CA PRO A 388 -5.96 22.85 5.91
C PRO A 388 -7.21 22.85 5.03
N ILE A 389 -7.43 23.97 4.33
CA ILE A 389 -8.46 24.10 3.30
C ILE A 389 -7.95 23.43 2.04
N LEU A 390 -8.71 22.43 1.53
CA LEU A 390 -8.39 21.63 0.34
C LEU A 390 -9.26 21.98 -0.88
N SER A 391 -10.21 22.89 -0.76
CA SER A 391 -10.98 23.44 -1.87
C SER A 391 -10.34 24.72 -2.40
N ARG A 392 -10.59 25.05 -3.68
CA ARG A 392 -10.18 26.32 -4.25
C ARG A 392 -11.05 27.44 -3.68
N LEU A 393 -10.41 28.50 -3.19
CA LEU A 393 -11.08 29.71 -2.78
C LEU A 393 -11.00 30.77 -3.90
N PHE A 394 -12.17 31.16 -4.40
CA PHE A 394 -12.30 32.24 -5.37
C PHE A 394 -12.91 33.47 -4.71
N PRO A 395 -12.72 34.70 -5.23
CA PRO A 395 -13.44 35.87 -4.74
C PRO A 395 -14.96 35.64 -4.74
N GLY A 396 -15.60 35.87 -3.58
CA GLY A 396 -17.05 35.65 -3.40
C GLY A 396 -17.46 34.21 -3.02
N VAL A 397 -16.52 33.25 -2.90
CA VAL A 397 -16.80 31.93 -2.33
C VAL A 397 -16.93 32.04 -0.82
N VAL A 398 -18.07 31.66 -0.28
CA VAL A 398 -18.40 31.74 1.15
C VAL A 398 -18.12 30.43 1.89
N GLU A 399 -18.02 29.34 1.17
CA GLU A 399 -17.84 28.00 1.72
C GLU A 399 -16.50 27.40 1.28
N ALA A 400 -15.83 26.70 2.19
CA ALA A 400 -14.59 25.99 1.94
C ALA A 400 -14.65 24.58 2.51
N LEU A 401 -13.81 23.67 2.00
CA LEU A 401 -13.68 22.33 2.51
C LEU A 401 -12.32 22.19 3.21
N SER A 402 -12.34 21.98 4.52
CA SER A 402 -11.13 21.69 5.31
C SER A 402 -11.05 20.22 5.74
N LEU A 403 -9.85 19.76 6.10
CA LEU A 403 -9.60 18.39 6.51
C LEU A 403 -9.07 18.35 7.95
N ARG A 404 -9.78 17.64 8.82
CA ARG A 404 -9.34 17.25 10.16
C ARG A 404 -8.82 15.80 10.09
N TRP A 405 -7.59 15.56 10.54
CA TRP A 405 -6.98 14.23 10.51
C TRP A 405 -6.15 14.00 11.79
N VAL A 406 -6.21 12.76 12.34
CA VAL A 406 -5.48 12.34 13.57
C VAL A 406 -3.98 12.65 13.49
N GLY A 407 -3.38 12.53 12.31
CA GLY A 407 -1.95 12.79 12.11
C GLY A 407 -1.51 14.23 12.38
N TYR A 408 -2.44 15.20 12.40
CA TYR A 408 -2.13 16.59 12.74
C TYR A 408 -1.93 16.82 14.25
N ASP A 409 -2.36 15.89 15.10
CA ASP A 409 -2.25 16.01 16.56
C ASP A 409 -0.92 15.48 17.11
N GLY A 410 0.04 15.18 16.24
CA GLY A 410 1.37 14.75 16.62
C GLY A 410 1.40 13.38 17.29
N GLY A 411 2.49 13.08 17.96
CA GLY A 411 2.79 11.82 18.63
C GLY A 411 4.19 11.32 18.30
N ASP A 412 4.56 10.14 18.80
CA ASP A 412 5.90 9.56 18.60
C ASP A 412 5.81 8.14 17.97
N PRO A 413 5.42 8.03 16.67
CA PRO A 413 5.37 6.73 16.00
C PRO A 413 6.76 6.10 15.87
N LEU A 414 7.82 6.89 15.80
CA LEU A 414 9.19 6.40 15.75
C LEU A 414 9.62 5.81 17.09
N GLY A 415 9.26 6.44 18.21
CA GLY A 415 9.48 5.91 19.56
C GLY A 415 8.71 4.62 19.82
N SER A 416 7.50 4.49 19.23
CA SER A 416 6.75 3.24 19.22
C SER A 416 7.55 2.11 18.55
N LEU A 417 8.09 2.32 17.34
CA LEU A 417 8.91 1.33 16.62
C LEU A 417 10.20 1.01 17.36
N TYR A 418 10.89 2.01 17.91
CA TYR A 418 12.11 1.82 18.69
C TYR A 418 11.88 0.89 19.89
N ARG A 419 10.78 1.05 20.62
CA ARG A 419 10.40 0.18 21.74
C ARG A 419 9.91 -1.19 21.27
N LEU A 420 9.13 -1.24 20.19
CA LEU A 420 8.63 -2.50 19.63
C LEU A 420 9.77 -3.45 19.23
N ASN A 421 10.82 -2.92 18.60
CA ASN A 421 11.99 -3.71 18.18
C ASN A 421 12.74 -4.37 19.36
N ARG A 422 12.54 -3.85 20.59
CA ARG A 422 13.17 -4.31 21.83
C ARG A 422 12.23 -5.12 22.74
N ALA A 423 10.94 -5.07 22.46
CA ALA A 423 9.95 -5.72 23.31
C ALA A 423 10.19 -7.22 23.40
N GLY A 424 10.29 -7.75 24.63
CA GLY A 424 10.53 -9.17 24.88
C GLY A 424 9.28 -9.93 25.30
N ASP A 425 8.19 -9.24 25.63
CA ASP A 425 6.92 -9.83 26.09
C ASP A 425 5.72 -8.97 25.69
N ARG A 426 4.52 -9.48 26.01
CA ARG A 426 3.25 -8.78 25.75
C ARG A 426 3.14 -7.43 26.47
N LYS A 427 3.70 -7.29 27.66
CA LYS A 427 3.62 -6.04 28.44
C LYS A 427 4.44 -4.94 27.77
N GLU A 428 5.65 -5.24 27.36
CA GLU A 428 6.54 -4.33 26.67
C GLU A 428 6.00 -3.99 25.27
N PHE A 429 5.45 -5.00 24.57
CA PHE A 429 4.75 -4.81 23.29
C PHE A 429 3.57 -3.83 23.43
N LEU A 430 2.69 -3.99 24.42
CA LEU A 430 1.56 -3.08 24.66
C LEU A 430 2.04 -1.68 25.05
N ALA A 431 3.14 -1.57 25.82
CA ALA A 431 3.75 -0.28 26.14
C ALA A 431 4.29 0.43 24.88
N ALA A 432 4.86 -0.31 23.91
CA ALA A 432 5.27 0.23 22.63
C ALA A 432 4.06 0.68 21.79
N MET A 433 3.01 -0.14 21.69
CA MET A 433 1.81 0.17 20.92
C MET A 433 1.00 1.33 21.49
N SER A 434 1.06 1.57 22.80
CA SER A 434 0.40 2.74 23.41
C SER A 434 0.96 4.08 22.96
N LEU A 435 2.16 4.11 22.40
CA LEU A 435 2.79 5.31 21.82
C LEU A 435 2.43 5.49 20.34
N HIS A 436 1.86 4.47 19.67
CA HIS A 436 1.56 4.52 18.25
C HIS A 436 0.30 5.38 17.99
N PRO A 437 0.43 6.59 17.44
CA PRO A 437 -0.72 7.50 17.30
C PRO A 437 -1.51 7.27 16.01
N HIS A 438 -0.82 6.99 14.92
CA HIS A 438 -1.32 6.83 13.54
C HIS A 438 -0.25 6.15 12.65
N PRO A 439 -0.67 5.50 11.54
CA PRO A 439 -2.05 5.18 11.17
C PRO A 439 -2.62 4.10 12.10
N ALA A 440 -3.94 4.03 12.22
CA ALA A 440 -4.55 2.97 13.04
C ALA A 440 -4.33 1.59 12.43
N GLN A 441 -3.82 0.66 13.23
CA GLN A 441 -3.43 -0.69 12.79
C GLN A 441 -3.98 -1.77 13.72
N ASN A 442 -4.44 -2.88 13.14
CA ASN A 442 -4.56 -4.13 13.89
C ASN A 442 -3.17 -4.78 13.92
N VAL A 443 -2.60 -4.93 15.10
CA VAL A 443 -1.27 -5.52 15.27
C VAL A 443 -1.42 -6.93 15.78
N VAL A 444 -1.14 -7.91 14.93
CA VAL A 444 -1.11 -9.33 15.29
C VAL A 444 0.21 -9.63 15.99
N TYR A 445 0.13 -10.32 17.11
CA TYR A 445 1.23 -10.63 18.02
C TYR A 445 1.32 -12.14 18.25
N ALA A 446 2.53 -12.63 18.39
CA ALA A 446 2.85 -13.95 18.90
C ALA A 446 4.17 -13.93 19.68
N ASP A 447 4.31 -14.75 20.73
CA ASP A 447 5.54 -14.86 21.52
C ASP A 447 6.02 -16.30 21.72
N ALA A 448 7.27 -16.41 22.17
CA ALA A 448 7.93 -17.68 22.46
C ALA A 448 7.39 -18.37 23.73
N GLU A 449 6.53 -17.70 24.52
CA GLU A 449 5.84 -18.26 25.68
C GLU A 449 4.53 -18.94 25.31
N GLY A 450 4.12 -18.83 24.04
CA GLY A 450 2.94 -19.50 23.50
C GLY A 450 1.71 -18.60 23.34
N ASN A 451 1.83 -17.29 23.64
CA ASN A 451 0.73 -16.36 23.53
C ASN A 451 0.55 -15.89 22.08
N ILE A 452 -0.71 -15.67 21.70
CA ILE A 452 -1.14 -15.00 20.47
C ILE A 452 -2.15 -13.91 20.79
N GLY A 453 -2.21 -12.86 19.98
CA GLY A 453 -3.21 -11.82 20.17
C GLY A 453 -3.29 -10.82 19.02
N VAL A 454 -4.27 -9.94 19.11
CA VAL A 454 -4.40 -8.74 18.28
C VAL A 454 -4.76 -7.58 19.18
N VAL A 455 -4.14 -6.43 18.95
CA VAL A 455 -4.54 -5.15 19.52
C VAL A 455 -4.66 -4.11 18.42
N MET A 456 -5.66 -3.25 18.49
CA MET A 456 -5.75 -2.07 17.66
C MET A 456 -4.85 -0.97 18.24
N ALA A 457 -3.78 -0.60 17.53
CA ALA A 457 -2.93 0.54 17.83
C ALA A 457 -3.36 1.74 16.99
N GLY A 458 -3.38 2.93 17.59
CA GLY A 458 -3.84 4.17 16.98
C GLY A 458 -4.82 4.93 17.85
N ARG A 459 -4.97 6.23 17.60
CA ARG A 459 -5.92 7.09 18.31
C ARG A 459 -7.29 7.02 17.65
N ILE A 460 -8.32 6.69 18.43
CA ILE A 460 -9.73 6.61 17.99
C ILE A 460 -10.42 7.92 18.35
N PRO A 461 -10.86 8.74 17.38
CA PRO A 461 -11.53 10.03 17.66
C PRO A 461 -12.89 9.86 18.35
N ILE A 462 -13.18 10.70 19.35
CA ILE A 462 -14.49 10.83 19.97
C ILE A 462 -15.18 12.04 19.38
N ARG A 463 -16.24 11.82 18.58
CA ARG A 463 -16.98 12.86 17.85
C ARG A 463 -18.24 13.25 18.61
N LYS A 464 -18.42 14.54 18.91
CA LYS A 464 -19.59 15.09 19.64
C LYS A 464 -20.89 14.86 18.86
N GLY A 465 -20.91 15.13 17.55
CA GLY A 465 -22.07 14.97 16.69
C GLY A 465 -22.36 13.52 16.24
N GLY A 466 -21.50 12.58 16.64
CA GLY A 466 -21.52 11.19 16.16
C GLY A 466 -20.78 10.99 14.83
N PRO A 467 -20.77 9.75 14.32
CA PRO A 467 -20.05 9.39 13.09
C PRO A 467 -20.73 9.96 11.83
N THR A 468 -19.92 10.30 10.85
CA THR A 468 -20.38 10.72 9.53
C THR A 468 -19.47 10.10 8.45
N LEU A 469 -20.01 9.97 7.23
CA LEU A 469 -19.25 9.61 6.02
C LEU A 469 -19.33 10.75 4.99
N LEU A 470 -19.78 11.91 5.40
CA LEU A 470 -19.94 13.11 4.57
C LEU A 470 -19.48 14.32 5.35
N PRO A 471 -18.99 15.37 4.68
CA PRO A 471 -18.57 16.59 5.32
C PRO A 471 -19.64 17.20 6.21
N VAL A 472 -19.22 17.71 7.36
CA VAL A 472 -20.09 18.27 8.39
C VAL A 472 -19.90 19.79 8.55
N PRO A 473 -20.92 20.55 9.03
CA PRO A 473 -20.77 21.98 9.29
C PRO A 473 -19.64 22.29 10.27
N GLY A 474 -18.68 23.14 9.89
CA GLY A 474 -17.55 23.58 10.71
C GLY A 474 -17.86 24.78 11.62
N ASP A 475 -18.98 25.49 11.38
CA ASP A 475 -19.30 26.77 12.03
C ASP A 475 -20.03 26.62 13.37
N THR A 476 -20.74 25.51 13.61
CA THR A 476 -21.63 25.35 14.77
C THR A 476 -20.95 24.83 16.05
N GLY A 477 -19.87 24.08 15.93
CA GLY A 477 -19.21 23.39 17.04
C GLY A 477 -19.96 22.14 17.54
N GLU A 478 -20.93 21.62 16.76
CA GLU A 478 -21.66 20.41 17.07
C GLU A 478 -20.90 19.13 16.69
N TRP A 479 -19.99 19.21 15.73
CA TRP A 479 -19.28 18.08 15.11
C TRP A 479 -17.82 17.95 15.56
N GLU A 480 -17.43 18.71 16.58
CA GLU A 480 -16.05 18.72 17.09
C GLU A 480 -15.58 17.34 17.58
N TRP A 481 -14.29 17.08 17.36
CA TRP A 481 -13.63 16.02 18.12
C TRP A 481 -13.39 16.48 19.55
N THR A 482 -13.81 15.68 20.51
CA THR A 482 -13.73 16.01 21.95
C THR A 482 -12.55 15.35 22.65
N GLY A 483 -11.82 14.50 21.93
CA GLY A 483 -10.65 13.76 22.42
C GLY A 483 -10.50 12.42 21.72
N TYR A 484 -9.77 11.54 22.38
CA TYR A 484 -9.50 10.18 21.91
C TYR A 484 -9.86 9.14 22.95
N VAL A 485 -10.28 7.96 22.49
CA VAL A 485 -10.45 6.78 23.36
C VAL A 485 -9.11 6.44 24.01
N PRO A 486 -9.03 6.22 25.33
CA PRO A 486 -7.80 5.78 25.98
C PRO A 486 -7.30 4.45 25.41
N PHE A 487 -6.01 4.31 25.11
CA PHE A 487 -5.43 3.11 24.49
C PHE A 487 -5.82 1.79 25.20
N ARG A 488 -5.91 1.78 26.54
CA ARG A 488 -6.33 0.59 27.31
C ARG A 488 -7.72 0.09 26.95
N GLU A 489 -8.54 0.95 26.34
CA GLU A 489 -9.90 0.65 25.90
C GLU A 489 -9.97 0.29 24.42
N ASN A 490 -8.85 0.38 23.67
CA ASN A 490 -8.81 -0.04 22.28
C ASN A 490 -9.13 -1.54 22.15
N PRO A 491 -9.79 -1.96 21.05
CA PRO A 491 -10.12 -3.36 20.83
C PRO A 491 -8.88 -4.26 20.91
N ALA A 492 -8.97 -5.33 21.68
CA ALA A 492 -7.91 -6.33 21.81
C ALA A 492 -8.48 -7.71 22.10
N VAL A 493 -7.81 -8.75 21.60
CA VAL A 493 -8.11 -10.16 21.94
C VAL A 493 -6.80 -10.91 22.19
N TRP A 494 -6.79 -11.72 23.25
CA TRP A 494 -5.61 -12.47 23.67
C TRP A 494 -5.98 -13.91 23.93
N ASN A 495 -5.17 -14.84 23.40
CA ASN A 495 -5.29 -16.30 23.61
C ASN A 495 -6.74 -16.80 23.48
N PRO A 496 -7.43 -16.50 22.35
CA PRO A 496 -8.82 -16.96 22.20
C PRO A 496 -8.90 -18.49 22.25
N PRO A 497 -10.00 -19.06 22.78
CA PRO A 497 -10.14 -20.52 22.96
C PRO A 497 -9.97 -21.33 21.66
N GLN A 498 -10.27 -20.71 20.52
CA GLN A 498 -10.10 -21.32 19.18
C GLN A 498 -8.63 -21.50 18.81
N GLY A 499 -7.71 -20.83 19.51
CA GLY A 499 -6.28 -20.87 19.25
C GLY A 499 -5.87 -20.23 17.93
N VAL A 500 -6.66 -19.29 17.38
CA VAL A 500 -6.38 -18.54 16.16
C VAL A 500 -6.73 -17.07 16.32
N VAL A 501 -5.96 -16.19 15.73
CA VAL A 501 -6.26 -14.77 15.52
C VAL A 501 -6.00 -14.40 14.08
N ALA A 502 -6.82 -13.51 13.51
CA ALA A 502 -6.65 -13.03 12.14
C ALA A 502 -7.19 -11.60 12.00
N ALA A 503 -6.55 -10.84 11.13
CA ALA A 503 -6.99 -9.54 10.67
C ALA A 503 -6.73 -9.42 9.15
N ALA A 504 -7.73 -9.02 8.38
CA ALA A 504 -7.66 -8.83 6.93
C ALA A 504 -8.55 -7.66 6.51
N ASN A 505 -8.46 -6.54 7.24
CA ASN A 505 -9.18 -5.29 7.02
C ASN A 505 -10.72 -5.39 7.15
N PHE A 506 -11.21 -6.44 7.77
CA PHE A 506 -12.61 -6.54 8.22
C PHE A 506 -12.77 -5.85 9.60
N PRO A 507 -13.98 -5.62 10.11
CA PRO A 507 -14.22 -4.88 11.35
C PRO A 507 -13.34 -5.34 12.52
N THR A 508 -12.65 -4.39 13.14
CA THR A 508 -11.77 -4.68 14.29
C THR A 508 -12.56 -5.15 15.52
N ALA A 509 -13.73 -4.60 15.74
CA ALA A 509 -14.58 -4.99 16.86
C ALA A 509 -16.01 -5.26 16.42
N GLY A 510 -16.71 -6.13 17.15
CA GLY A 510 -18.12 -6.43 16.93
C GLY A 510 -19.05 -5.28 17.33
N PRO A 511 -20.34 -5.38 16.97
CA PRO A 511 -21.33 -4.30 17.15
C PRO A 511 -21.53 -3.82 18.60
N SER A 512 -21.25 -4.66 19.59
CA SER A 512 -21.35 -4.29 21.01
C SER A 512 -20.21 -3.40 21.53
N TRP A 513 -19.21 -3.12 20.68
CA TRP A 513 -18.14 -2.19 21.03
C TRP A 513 -18.71 -0.76 21.21
N PRO A 514 -18.37 -0.05 22.31
CA PRO A 514 -19.07 1.18 22.68
C PRO A 514 -18.69 2.41 21.85
N HIS A 515 -17.58 2.36 21.12
CA HIS A 515 -17.09 3.49 20.33
C HIS A 515 -17.19 3.21 18.83
N TYR A 516 -17.42 4.25 18.03
CA TYR A 516 -17.40 4.16 16.59
C TYR A 516 -15.98 3.95 16.08
N LEU A 517 -15.78 3.00 15.17
CA LEU A 517 -14.50 2.76 14.51
C LEU A 517 -14.53 3.15 13.03
N SER A 518 -15.42 2.55 12.26
CA SER A 518 -15.57 2.80 10.83
C SER A 518 -16.84 2.14 10.28
N ARG A 519 -17.17 2.45 9.03
CA ARG A 519 -18.17 1.74 8.23
C ARG A 519 -17.61 1.24 6.91
N VAL A 520 -16.43 1.71 6.54
CA VAL A 520 -15.73 1.34 5.30
C VAL A 520 -14.71 0.27 5.66
N TYR A 521 -15.00 -0.97 5.27
CA TYR A 521 -14.12 -2.12 5.49
C TYR A 521 -13.99 -2.91 4.19
N GLU A 522 -12.88 -3.61 4.05
CA GLU A 522 -12.72 -4.57 2.95
C GLU A 522 -13.87 -5.59 2.94
N PRO A 523 -14.31 -6.07 1.76
CA PRO A 523 -15.23 -7.19 1.67
C PRO A 523 -14.77 -8.38 2.50
N PRO A 524 -15.68 -9.13 3.13
CA PRO A 524 -15.34 -10.17 4.11
C PRO A 524 -14.70 -11.43 3.50
N ASP A 525 -14.53 -11.51 2.19
CA ASP A 525 -14.11 -12.70 1.45
C ASP A 525 -12.76 -13.25 1.94
N ARG A 526 -11.73 -12.37 1.99
CA ARG A 526 -10.40 -12.74 2.46
C ARG A 526 -10.42 -13.20 3.91
N GLY A 527 -11.09 -12.45 4.77
CA GLY A 527 -11.21 -12.77 6.19
C GLY A 527 -11.91 -14.11 6.44
N ARG A 528 -13.04 -14.37 5.76
CA ARG A 528 -13.76 -15.65 5.84
C ARG A 528 -12.90 -16.81 5.36
N ARG A 529 -12.18 -16.63 4.24
CA ARG A 529 -11.31 -17.66 3.67
C ARG A 529 -10.13 -17.98 4.61
N ILE A 530 -9.46 -16.96 5.16
CA ILE A 530 -8.36 -17.14 6.13
C ILE A 530 -8.87 -17.88 7.37
N LEU A 531 -9.97 -17.43 7.98
CA LEU A 531 -10.53 -18.07 9.18
C LEU A 531 -10.99 -19.51 8.91
N GLY A 532 -11.61 -19.77 7.74
CA GLY A 532 -11.94 -21.13 7.31
C GLY A 532 -10.69 -22.02 7.24
N MET A 533 -9.65 -21.59 6.54
CA MET A 533 -8.41 -22.35 6.43
C MET A 533 -7.69 -22.55 7.78
N LEU A 534 -7.83 -21.62 8.72
CA LEU A 534 -7.24 -21.73 10.06
C LEU A 534 -7.99 -22.70 10.97
N THR A 535 -9.29 -22.91 10.75
CA THR A 535 -10.17 -23.64 11.67
C THR A 535 -10.62 -25.02 11.16
N GLU A 536 -10.70 -25.20 9.83
CA GLU A 536 -11.18 -26.43 9.21
C GLU A 536 -10.08 -27.50 9.16
N PRO A 537 -10.24 -28.65 9.83
CA PRO A 537 -9.24 -29.72 9.85
C PRO A 537 -8.89 -30.28 8.46
N GLU A 538 -9.86 -30.30 7.55
CA GLU A 538 -9.68 -30.84 6.18
C GLU A 538 -8.66 -30.04 5.36
N VAL A 539 -8.52 -28.74 5.63
CA VAL A 539 -7.59 -27.85 4.93
C VAL A 539 -6.16 -27.96 5.49
N THR A 540 -6.00 -28.35 6.76
CA THR A 540 -4.74 -28.24 7.50
C THR A 540 -4.18 -29.57 8.01
N GLY A 541 -4.95 -30.68 7.93
CA GLY A 541 -4.57 -31.92 8.60
C GLY A 541 -4.48 -31.81 10.13
N GLY A 542 -5.15 -30.78 10.71
CA GLY A 542 -5.25 -30.54 12.14
C GLY A 542 -4.17 -29.65 12.75
N LYS A 543 -3.00 -29.47 12.11
CA LYS A 543 -1.92 -28.58 12.60
C LYS A 543 -1.26 -27.81 11.46
N HIS A 544 -0.93 -26.55 11.74
CA HIS A 544 -0.27 -25.65 10.80
C HIS A 544 1.26 -25.76 10.86
N SER A 545 1.89 -25.50 9.70
CA SER A 545 3.33 -25.38 9.56
C SER A 545 3.67 -24.09 8.79
N VAL A 546 4.94 -23.70 8.75
CA VAL A 546 5.42 -22.59 7.89
C VAL A 546 5.02 -22.83 6.43
N ALA A 547 5.10 -24.08 5.94
CA ALA A 547 4.70 -24.42 4.58
C ALA A 547 3.18 -24.28 4.34
N SER A 548 2.33 -24.67 5.31
CA SER A 548 0.88 -24.49 5.16
C SER A 548 0.51 -23.00 5.17
N PHE A 549 1.18 -22.17 5.98
CA PHE A 549 0.98 -20.72 5.99
C PHE A 549 1.39 -20.07 4.67
N GLY A 550 2.50 -20.52 4.06
CA GLY A 550 2.89 -20.04 2.72
C GLY A 550 1.85 -20.40 1.65
N ARG A 551 1.25 -21.60 1.72
CA ARG A 551 0.13 -21.97 0.83
C ARG A 551 -1.11 -21.09 1.08
N MET A 552 -1.42 -20.75 2.32
CA MET A 552 -2.52 -19.84 2.65
C MET A 552 -2.29 -18.45 2.07
N GLN A 553 -1.08 -17.89 2.17
CA GLN A 553 -0.74 -16.59 1.54
C GLN A 553 -0.84 -16.61 0.01
N SER A 554 -0.80 -17.81 -0.59
CA SER A 554 -0.92 -18.00 -2.04
C SER A 554 -2.32 -18.50 -2.47
N ASP A 555 -3.33 -18.49 -1.58
CA ASP A 555 -4.68 -18.96 -1.89
C ASP A 555 -5.42 -17.96 -2.78
N VAL A 556 -5.91 -18.45 -3.92
CA VAL A 556 -6.58 -17.68 -4.97
C VAL A 556 -8.06 -18.05 -5.13
N ARG A 557 -8.65 -18.76 -4.17
CA ARG A 557 -10.08 -19.07 -4.19
C ARG A 557 -10.92 -17.84 -3.83
N LEU A 558 -12.02 -17.68 -4.54
CA LEU A 558 -12.94 -16.53 -4.46
C LEU A 558 -14.39 -17.00 -4.20
N PRO A 559 -14.70 -17.56 -3.01
CA PRO A 559 -16.05 -18.03 -2.70
C PRO A 559 -17.13 -16.93 -2.82
N GLY A 560 -16.75 -15.66 -2.57
CA GLY A 560 -17.65 -14.50 -2.68
C GLY A 560 -18.17 -14.23 -4.09
N ALA A 561 -17.54 -14.80 -5.13
CA ALA A 561 -18.05 -14.70 -6.50
C ALA A 561 -19.36 -15.48 -6.72
N ALA A 562 -19.70 -16.43 -5.85
CA ALA A 562 -20.82 -17.36 -6.05
C ALA A 562 -22.17 -16.65 -6.33
N GLY A 563 -22.44 -15.53 -5.63
CA GLY A 563 -23.68 -14.75 -5.82
C GLY A 563 -23.80 -14.13 -7.23
N ALA A 564 -22.73 -13.50 -7.69
CA ALA A 564 -22.67 -12.89 -9.03
C ALA A 564 -22.65 -13.95 -10.15
N VAL A 565 -21.96 -15.08 -9.92
CA VAL A 565 -21.98 -16.23 -10.84
C VAL A 565 -23.38 -16.80 -10.95
N ALA A 566 -24.09 -16.99 -9.84
CA ALA A 566 -25.48 -17.46 -9.86
C ALA A 566 -26.41 -16.50 -10.62
N LEU A 567 -26.22 -15.17 -10.46
CA LEU A 567 -26.93 -14.16 -11.24
C LEU A 567 -26.64 -14.31 -12.74
N ALA A 568 -25.38 -14.40 -13.14
CA ALA A 568 -24.96 -14.56 -14.53
C ALA A 568 -25.58 -15.83 -15.17
N LEU A 569 -25.58 -16.95 -14.43
CA LEU A 569 -26.17 -18.21 -14.89
C LEU A 569 -27.70 -18.11 -15.03
N ARG A 570 -28.42 -17.47 -14.08
CA ARG A 570 -29.86 -17.21 -14.21
C ARG A 570 -30.16 -16.32 -15.43
N ALA A 571 -29.37 -15.26 -15.62
CA ALA A 571 -29.51 -14.31 -16.72
C ALA A 571 -29.29 -14.98 -18.10
N ALA A 572 -28.31 -15.86 -18.22
CA ALA A 572 -28.02 -16.61 -19.43
C ALA A 572 -29.17 -17.63 -19.77
N ARG A 573 -29.64 -18.36 -18.75
CA ARG A 573 -30.71 -19.39 -18.90
C ARG A 573 -32.09 -18.81 -19.16
N ALA A 574 -32.40 -17.59 -18.72
CA ALA A 574 -33.68 -16.94 -18.92
C ALA A 574 -33.94 -16.51 -20.39
N ARG A 575 -32.95 -16.66 -21.28
CA ARG A 575 -33.06 -16.31 -22.71
C ARG A 575 -33.08 -17.55 -23.61
N PRO A 576 -34.27 -18.04 -24.05
CA PRO A 576 -34.39 -19.21 -24.94
C PRO A 576 -33.61 -19.03 -26.25
N ASP A 577 -33.58 -17.80 -26.80
CA ASP A 577 -32.84 -17.43 -28.02
C ASP A 577 -31.41 -16.97 -27.75
N ALA A 578 -30.79 -17.47 -26.67
CA ALA A 578 -29.43 -17.09 -26.30
C ALA A 578 -28.44 -17.29 -27.46
N SER A 579 -27.57 -16.27 -27.66
CA SER A 579 -26.47 -16.37 -28.63
C SER A 579 -25.52 -17.53 -28.28
N ALA A 580 -24.69 -17.94 -29.25
CA ALA A 580 -23.65 -18.93 -29.00
C ALA A 580 -22.72 -18.48 -27.85
N ASP A 581 -22.47 -17.19 -27.75
CA ASP A 581 -21.65 -16.59 -26.72
C ASP A 581 -22.25 -16.74 -25.32
N LEU A 582 -23.54 -16.45 -25.14
CA LEU A 582 -24.19 -16.63 -23.84
C LEU A 582 -24.20 -18.09 -23.37
N ARG A 583 -24.39 -19.03 -24.31
CA ARG A 583 -24.29 -20.46 -23.99
C ARG A 583 -22.88 -20.88 -23.60
N GLU A 584 -21.85 -20.28 -24.23
CA GLU A 584 -20.45 -20.53 -23.86
C GLU A 584 -20.11 -19.94 -22.51
N ALA A 585 -20.58 -18.72 -22.24
CA ALA A 585 -20.40 -18.08 -20.93
C ALA A 585 -21.04 -18.91 -19.82
N GLU A 586 -22.27 -19.43 -20.06
CA GLU A 586 -22.93 -20.34 -19.11
C GLU A 586 -22.09 -21.59 -18.83
N ARG A 587 -21.57 -22.26 -19.88
CA ARG A 587 -20.73 -23.45 -19.71
C ARG A 587 -19.46 -23.12 -18.93
N THR A 588 -18.79 -22.02 -19.26
CA THR A 588 -17.55 -21.60 -18.62
C THR A 588 -17.75 -21.30 -17.12
N LEU A 589 -18.79 -20.53 -16.77
CA LEU A 589 -19.08 -20.21 -15.37
C LEU A 589 -19.64 -21.40 -14.58
N SER A 590 -20.42 -22.28 -15.21
CA SER A 590 -20.95 -23.48 -14.55
C SER A 590 -19.86 -24.48 -14.16
N SER A 591 -18.77 -24.54 -14.92
CA SER A 591 -17.63 -25.45 -14.65
C SER A 591 -16.52 -24.80 -13.83
N TRP A 592 -16.61 -23.50 -13.52
CA TRP A 592 -15.58 -22.81 -12.78
C TRP A 592 -15.63 -23.13 -11.29
N ASP A 593 -14.49 -23.51 -10.73
CA ASP A 593 -14.29 -23.87 -9.32
C ASP A 593 -14.14 -22.68 -8.37
N LEU A 594 -14.39 -21.46 -8.84
CA LEU A 594 -14.18 -20.19 -8.16
C LEU A 594 -12.70 -19.94 -7.79
N SER A 595 -11.78 -20.47 -8.57
CA SER A 595 -10.33 -20.26 -8.40
C SER A 595 -9.83 -19.25 -9.45
N ALA A 596 -9.17 -18.18 -8.98
CA ALA A 596 -8.61 -17.13 -9.82
C ALA A 596 -7.14 -17.42 -10.19
N GLY A 597 -6.85 -18.62 -10.67
CA GLY A 597 -5.54 -18.99 -11.21
C GLY A 597 -5.23 -18.19 -12.49
N ALA A 598 -3.95 -17.93 -12.78
CA ALA A 598 -3.54 -17.16 -13.98
C ALA A 598 -4.06 -17.80 -15.31
N GLU A 599 -4.20 -19.11 -15.37
CA GLU A 599 -4.72 -19.82 -16.55
C GLU A 599 -6.26 -19.97 -16.54
N SER A 600 -6.96 -19.42 -15.53
CA SER A 600 -8.41 -19.61 -15.37
C SER A 600 -9.21 -18.80 -16.40
N ARG A 601 -9.99 -19.52 -17.23
CA ARG A 601 -10.97 -18.89 -18.13
C ARG A 601 -12.21 -18.41 -17.38
N GLY A 602 -12.59 -19.12 -16.32
CA GLY A 602 -13.72 -18.76 -15.47
C GLY A 602 -13.49 -17.45 -14.75
N ALA A 603 -12.28 -17.25 -14.17
CA ALA A 603 -11.88 -16.01 -13.55
C ALA A 603 -11.85 -14.86 -14.56
N LEU A 604 -11.25 -15.06 -15.75
CA LEU A 604 -11.23 -14.05 -16.81
C LEU A 604 -12.66 -13.57 -17.15
N LEU A 605 -13.55 -14.50 -17.40
CA LEU A 605 -14.94 -14.17 -17.76
C LEU A 605 -15.67 -13.50 -16.60
N TYR A 606 -15.49 -14.00 -15.38
CA TYR A 606 -16.13 -13.48 -14.18
C TYR A 606 -15.71 -12.01 -13.91
N GLU A 607 -14.41 -11.73 -13.88
CA GLU A 607 -13.93 -10.39 -13.53
C GLU A 607 -14.31 -9.33 -14.57
N ILE A 608 -14.25 -9.68 -15.85
CA ILE A 608 -14.70 -8.77 -16.91
C ILE A 608 -16.23 -8.59 -16.85
N PHE A 609 -16.99 -9.65 -16.65
CA PHE A 609 -18.44 -9.59 -16.44
C PHE A 609 -18.80 -8.71 -15.24
N TYR A 610 -18.15 -8.90 -14.09
CA TYR A 610 -18.43 -8.13 -12.89
C TYR A 610 -18.11 -6.63 -13.06
N GLY A 611 -17.00 -6.31 -13.75
CA GLY A 611 -16.66 -4.93 -14.11
C GLY A 611 -17.69 -4.29 -15.05
N ARG A 612 -18.19 -5.04 -16.07
CA ARG A 612 -19.25 -4.57 -16.97
C ARG A 612 -20.58 -4.41 -16.25
N LEU A 613 -20.93 -5.36 -15.37
CA LEU A 613 -22.14 -5.29 -14.56
C LEU A 613 -22.13 -4.03 -13.68
N MET A 614 -21.02 -3.76 -13.00
CA MET A 614 -20.83 -2.57 -12.19
C MET A 614 -20.98 -1.28 -13.02
N ALA A 615 -20.36 -1.24 -14.20
CA ALA A 615 -20.50 -0.09 -15.11
C ALA A 615 -21.94 0.12 -15.59
N ASN A 616 -22.64 -0.94 -15.95
CA ASN A 616 -24.01 -0.90 -16.42
C ASN A 616 -25.03 -0.57 -15.32
N VAL A 617 -24.65 -0.72 -14.03
CA VAL A 617 -25.49 -0.37 -12.89
C VAL A 617 -25.23 1.07 -12.43
N PHE A 618 -23.98 1.53 -12.34
CA PHE A 618 -23.67 2.79 -11.64
C PHE A 618 -23.25 3.95 -12.53
N ARG A 619 -22.77 3.70 -13.75
CA ARG A 619 -22.13 4.74 -14.58
C ARG A 619 -23.10 5.78 -15.11
N ASP A 620 -24.36 5.42 -15.30
CA ASP A 620 -25.39 6.31 -15.84
C ASP A 620 -25.74 7.42 -14.84
N GLU A 621 -25.88 7.07 -13.57
CA GLU A 621 -26.19 7.99 -12.48
C GLU A 621 -25.00 8.83 -12.04
N LEU A 622 -23.83 8.20 -11.91
CA LEU A 622 -22.61 8.87 -11.44
C LEU A 622 -21.96 9.75 -12.52
N GLY A 623 -22.20 9.44 -13.79
CA GLY A 623 -21.48 10.02 -14.92
C GLY A 623 -20.04 9.46 -15.04
N PRO A 624 -19.38 9.61 -16.21
CA PRO A 624 -18.10 8.92 -16.48
C PRO A 624 -16.99 9.23 -15.51
N ALA A 625 -16.81 10.51 -15.14
CA ALA A 625 -15.70 10.95 -14.30
C ALA A 625 -15.83 10.46 -12.86
N LEU A 626 -17.01 10.62 -12.25
CA LEU A 626 -17.24 10.17 -10.87
C LEU A 626 -17.29 8.64 -10.78
N TYR A 627 -17.84 7.96 -11.82
CA TYR A 627 -17.80 6.51 -11.89
C TYR A 627 -16.35 5.98 -11.92
N GLU A 628 -15.44 6.64 -12.62
CA GLU A 628 -14.03 6.26 -12.64
C GLU A 628 -13.40 6.36 -11.24
N GLU A 629 -13.68 7.42 -10.50
CA GLU A 629 -13.20 7.58 -9.13
C GLU A 629 -13.82 6.54 -8.18
N PHE A 630 -15.13 6.34 -8.27
CA PHE A 630 -15.88 5.34 -7.50
C PHE A 630 -15.37 3.92 -7.77
N SER A 631 -15.16 3.54 -9.03
CA SER A 631 -14.64 2.21 -9.38
C SER A 631 -13.17 2.02 -9.03
N ARG A 632 -12.38 3.12 -8.97
CA ARG A 632 -11.01 3.12 -8.50
C ARG A 632 -10.94 2.86 -6.99
N ASP A 633 -11.91 3.38 -6.23
CA ASP A 633 -12.19 2.96 -4.86
C ASP A 633 -12.99 1.66 -4.87
N SER A 634 -12.28 0.56 -5.09
CA SER A 634 -12.88 -0.75 -5.23
C SER A 634 -13.68 -1.21 -3.99
N ILE A 635 -13.38 -0.71 -2.79
CA ILE A 635 -14.08 -1.09 -1.55
C ILE A 635 -15.54 -0.59 -1.59
N LEU A 636 -15.74 0.69 -1.88
CA LEU A 636 -17.09 1.26 -2.02
C LEU A 636 -17.86 0.60 -3.16
N ALA A 637 -17.20 0.43 -4.32
CA ALA A 637 -17.80 -0.15 -5.50
C ALA A 637 -18.24 -1.61 -5.30
N TRP A 638 -17.39 -2.43 -4.69
CA TRP A 638 -17.72 -3.82 -4.35
C TRP A 638 -18.85 -3.91 -3.31
N SER A 639 -18.80 -3.07 -2.26
CA SER A 639 -19.84 -3.05 -1.23
C SER A 639 -21.22 -2.69 -1.80
N ALA A 640 -21.29 -1.70 -2.70
CA ALA A 640 -22.52 -1.31 -3.37
C ALA A 640 -23.01 -2.40 -4.32
N MET A 641 -22.13 -2.96 -5.17
CA MET A 641 -22.50 -3.98 -6.15
C MET A 641 -22.98 -5.28 -5.50
N ASP A 642 -22.27 -5.75 -4.44
CA ASP A 642 -22.69 -6.94 -3.70
C ASP A 642 -24.09 -6.78 -3.07
N ARG A 643 -24.43 -5.55 -2.65
CA ARG A 643 -25.77 -5.22 -2.13
C ARG A 643 -26.83 -5.28 -3.23
N VAL A 644 -26.56 -4.71 -4.39
CA VAL A 644 -27.47 -4.77 -5.55
C VAL A 644 -27.72 -6.23 -5.93
N ILE A 645 -26.68 -7.05 -6.00
CA ILE A 645 -26.78 -8.49 -6.30
C ILE A 645 -27.62 -9.22 -5.23
N GLY A 646 -27.35 -8.92 -3.95
CA GLY A 646 -28.03 -9.59 -2.83
C GLY A 646 -29.52 -9.25 -2.71
N ARG A 647 -29.91 -8.01 -3.04
CA ARG A 647 -31.33 -7.57 -3.04
C ARG A 647 -32.08 -7.96 -4.32
N GLY A 648 -31.40 -8.01 -5.45
CA GLY A 648 -32.01 -8.19 -6.78
C GLY A 648 -32.73 -6.94 -7.30
N ASP A 649 -32.73 -5.85 -6.55
CA ASP A 649 -33.32 -4.56 -6.89
C ASP A 649 -32.50 -3.37 -6.37
N SER A 650 -32.56 -2.24 -7.08
CA SER A 650 -31.87 -0.99 -6.73
C SER A 650 -32.46 0.19 -7.53
N PRO A 651 -32.44 1.44 -7.03
CA PRO A 651 -32.72 2.63 -7.81
C PRO A 651 -31.76 2.78 -9.00
N PHE A 652 -30.53 2.30 -8.92
CA PHE A 652 -29.54 2.29 -10.01
C PHE A 652 -29.89 1.36 -11.18
N LEU A 653 -30.99 0.62 -11.13
CA LEU A 653 -31.50 -0.13 -12.28
C LEU A 653 -32.45 0.71 -13.18
N ALA A 654 -32.63 1.98 -12.87
CA ALA A 654 -33.35 2.93 -13.71
C ALA A 654 -32.46 3.40 -14.86
N ASN A 655 -32.68 2.94 -16.06
CA ASN A 655 -31.93 3.35 -17.25
C ASN A 655 -32.34 4.77 -17.66
N ARG A 656 -31.48 5.76 -17.47
CA ARG A 656 -31.76 7.18 -17.75
C ARG A 656 -32.02 7.47 -19.23
N ALA A 657 -31.40 6.70 -20.13
CA ALA A 657 -31.56 6.89 -21.56
C ALA A 657 -32.95 6.43 -22.07
N THR A 658 -33.53 5.40 -21.44
CA THR A 658 -34.84 4.84 -21.85
C THR A 658 -35.98 5.21 -20.91
N GLY A 659 -35.68 5.74 -19.71
CA GLY A 659 -36.67 6.03 -18.67
C GLY A 659 -37.30 4.79 -18.03
N ARG A 660 -36.79 3.57 -18.32
CA ARG A 660 -37.32 2.30 -17.84
C ARG A 660 -36.49 1.73 -16.72
N LYS A 661 -37.11 1.25 -15.66
CA LYS A 661 -36.45 0.41 -14.65
C LYS A 661 -36.22 -0.98 -15.25
N GLU A 662 -34.96 -1.39 -15.36
CA GLU A 662 -34.56 -2.70 -15.88
C GLU A 662 -34.55 -3.73 -14.73
N ARG A 663 -34.70 -5.00 -15.08
CA ARG A 663 -34.46 -6.08 -14.11
C ARG A 663 -32.98 -6.40 -14.05
N LEU A 664 -32.48 -6.76 -12.87
CA LEU A 664 -31.06 -7.07 -12.68
C LEU A 664 -30.55 -8.18 -13.61
N GLU A 665 -31.42 -9.20 -13.92
CA GLU A 665 -31.11 -10.25 -14.88
C GLU A 665 -30.98 -9.74 -16.33
N GLU A 666 -31.70 -8.68 -16.70
CA GLU A 666 -31.56 -8.06 -18.03
C GLU A 666 -30.22 -7.35 -18.15
N VAL A 667 -29.85 -6.60 -17.12
CA VAL A 667 -28.55 -5.91 -17.03
C VAL A 667 -27.41 -6.94 -17.00
N ALA A 668 -27.53 -8.01 -16.23
CA ALA A 668 -26.56 -9.07 -16.14
C ALA A 668 -26.35 -9.80 -17.48
N ALA A 669 -27.42 -10.08 -18.22
CA ALA A 669 -27.33 -10.72 -19.54
C ALA A 669 -26.60 -9.83 -20.56
N ARG A 670 -26.88 -8.52 -20.55
CA ARG A 670 -26.18 -7.53 -21.37
C ARG A 670 -24.70 -7.48 -21.00
N SER A 671 -24.39 -7.37 -19.72
CA SER A 671 -23.02 -7.32 -19.20
C SER A 671 -22.21 -8.57 -19.53
N LEU A 672 -22.85 -9.75 -19.53
CA LEU A 672 -22.20 -11.01 -19.88
C LEU A 672 -21.88 -11.08 -21.39
N ALA A 673 -22.75 -10.57 -22.26
CA ALA A 673 -22.49 -10.46 -23.69
C ALA A 673 -21.36 -9.46 -24.00
N GLU A 674 -21.37 -8.31 -23.32
CA GLU A 674 -20.29 -7.31 -23.41
C GLU A 674 -18.95 -7.85 -22.94
N ALA A 675 -18.93 -8.63 -21.85
CA ALA A 675 -17.71 -9.29 -21.35
C ALA A 675 -17.11 -10.25 -22.38
N GLN A 676 -17.94 -11.04 -23.05
CA GLN A 676 -17.48 -11.94 -24.12
C GLN A 676 -16.90 -11.15 -25.31
N SER A 677 -17.50 -10.02 -25.67
CA SER A 677 -17.00 -9.15 -26.73
C SER A 677 -15.66 -8.56 -26.33
N GLU A 678 -15.54 -8.01 -25.11
CA GLU A 678 -14.29 -7.44 -24.63
C GLU A 678 -13.16 -8.46 -24.57
N ILE A 679 -13.43 -9.71 -24.17
CA ILE A 679 -12.41 -10.77 -24.18
C ILE A 679 -11.93 -11.03 -25.61
N ARG A 680 -12.82 -11.10 -26.60
CA ARG A 680 -12.42 -11.26 -28.01
C ARG A 680 -11.62 -10.06 -28.51
N ASP A 681 -12.00 -8.86 -28.18
CA ASP A 681 -11.30 -7.64 -28.60
C ASP A 681 -9.86 -7.61 -28.02
N ARG A 682 -9.69 -8.07 -26.78
CA ARG A 682 -8.38 -8.11 -26.12
C ARG A 682 -7.49 -9.30 -26.51
N LEU A 683 -8.07 -10.48 -26.66
CA LEU A 683 -7.32 -11.74 -26.78
C LEU A 683 -7.55 -12.49 -28.11
N GLY A 684 -8.43 -11.96 -28.97
CA GLY A 684 -8.82 -12.60 -30.25
C GLY A 684 -9.82 -13.74 -30.09
N GLU A 685 -10.19 -14.35 -31.21
CA GLU A 685 -11.19 -15.42 -31.28
C GLU A 685 -10.70 -16.76 -30.73
N ALA A 686 -9.38 -16.98 -30.67
CA ALA A 686 -8.79 -18.23 -30.25
C ALA A 686 -8.97 -18.47 -28.74
N ARG A 687 -9.97 -19.24 -28.37
CA ARG A 687 -10.33 -19.51 -26.96
C ARG A 687 -9.21 -20.18 -26.14
N SER A 688 -8.26 -20.82 -26.79
CA SER A 688 -7.06 -21.36 -26.14
C SER A 688 -6.12 -20.29 -25.57
N ALA A 689 -6.25 -19.02 -26.07
CA ALA A 689 -5.52 -17.89 -25.56
C ALA A 689 -6.21 -17.19 -24.37
N TRP A 690 -7.45 -17.56 -24.04
CA TRP A 690 -8.26 -16.94 -23.00
C TRP A 690 -7.81 -17.43 -21.61
N ALA A 691 -7.03 -16.61 -20.93
CA ALA A 691 -6.55 -16.89 -19.59
C ALA A 691 -6.51 -15.60 -18.78
N TRP A 692 -6.80 -15.67 -17.48
CA TRP A 692 -6.83 -14.51 -16.59
C TRP A 692 -5.52 -13.73 -16.63
N GLY A 693 -4.37 -14.39 -16.46
CA GLY A 693 -3.05 -13.76 -16.49
C GLY A 693 -2.63 -13.14 -17.82
N LYS A 694 -3.41 -13.26 -18.90
CA LYS A 694 -3.17 -12.54 -20.16
C LYS A 694 -3.61 -11.08 -20.10
N VAL A 695 -4.61 -10.77 -19.26
CA VAL A 695 -5.10 -9.41 -19.02
C VAL A 695 -4.71 -8.92 -17.63
N HIS A 696 -4.64 -9.82 -16.65
CA HIS A 696 -4.27 -9.50 -15.27
C HIS A 696 -2.76 -9.65 -15.08
N GLN A 697 -2.06 -8.52 -15.19
CA GLN A 697 -0.60 -8.48 -15.19
C GLN A 697 -0.07 -7.51 -14.14
N VAL A 698 1.04 -7.88 -13.52
CA VAL A 698 1.80 -6.99 -12.63
C VAL A 698 3.03 -6.45 -13.34
N THR A 699 3.27 -5.15 -13.20
CA THR A 699 4.52 -4.48 -13.55
C THR A 699 5.00 -3.73 -12.31
N PHE A 700 6.19 -4.05 -11.84
CA PHE A 700 6.83 -3.25 -10.80
C PHE A 700 7.44 -2.01 -11.46
N GLY A 701 6.69 -0.92 -11.41
CA GLY A 701 7.01 0.30 -12.14
C GLY A 701 8.01 1.19 -11.41
N HIS A 702 8.97 1.72 -12.16
CA HIS A 702 9.90 2.77 -11.72
C HIS A 702 9.42 4.13 -12.25
N PRO A 703 9.66 5.28 -11.58
CA PRO A 703 9.28 6.60 -12.12
C PRO A 703 9.77 6.84 -13.56
N PHE A 704 10.96 6.36 -13.91
CA PHE A 704 11.51 6.48 -15.26
C PHE A 704 10.87 5.54 -16.28
N GLY A 705 10.21 4.46 -15.86
CA GLY A 705 9.47 3.55 -16.73
C GLY A 705 8.26 4.20 -17.43
N LYS A 706 7.82 5.39 -16.96
CA LYS A 706 6.84 6.22 -17.68
C LYS A 706 7.35 6.71 -19.03
N LYS A 707 8.66 6.80 -19.21
CA LYS A 707 9.28 7.08 -20.51
C LYS A 707 9.46 5.76 -21.27
N TRP A 708 8.75 5.58 -22.40
CA TRP A 708 8.70 4.31 -23.15
C TRP A 708 10.09 3.73 -23.47
N TYR A 709 11.09 4.59 -23.76
CA TYR A 709 12.47 4.20 -24.09
C TYR A 709 13.33 3.83 -22.87
N LEU A 710 12.88 4.11 -21.64
CA LEU A 710 13.55 3.72 -20.39
C LEU A 710 12.87 2.53 -19.72
N ARG A 711 11.63 2.22 -20.09
CA ARG A 711 10.81 1.18 -19.45
C ARG A 711 11.54 -0.15 -19.35
N GLY A 712 12.13 -0.63 -20.44
CA GLY A 712 12.81 -1.93 -20.47
C GLY A 712 14.07 -2.02 -19.59
N TRP A 713 14.57 -0.90 -19.06
CA TRP A 713 15.72 -0.85 -18.18
C TRP A 713 15.31 -0.78 -16.69
N PHE A 714 14.24 -0.04 -16.40
CA PHE A 714 13.87 0.29 -15.04
C PHE A 714 12.67 -0.49 -14.51
N ASP A 715 11.68 -0.81 -15.35
CA ASP A 715 10.53 -1.59 -14.91
C ASP A 715 10.84 -3.09 -14.92
N ILE A 716 10.21 -3.83 -13.99
CA ILE A 716 10.27 -5.29 -13.92
C ILE A 716 8.89 -5.84 -14.28
N GLY A 717 8.80 -6.66 -15.32
CA GLY A 717 7.54 -7.18 -15.86
C GLY A 717 7.27 -6.69 -17.30
N PRO A 718 6.02 -6.81 -17.82
CA PRO A 718 4.83 -7.34 -17.15
C PRO A 718 4.83 -8.87 -16.97
N TYR A 719 4.20 -9.35 -15.90
CA TYR A 719 4.01 -10.79 -15.64
C TYR A 719 2.53 -11.08 -15.40
N GLY A 720 1.99 -12.12 -16.04
CA GLY A 720 0.65 -12.63 -15.74
C GLY A 720 0.60 -13.23 -14.35
N VAL A 721 -0.35 -12.81 -13.52
CA VAL A 721 -0.48 -13.27 -12.15
C VAL A 721 -1.87 -13.83 -11.85
N PRO A 722 -1.99 -14.76 -10.87
CA PRO A 722 -3.26 -15.22 -10.35
C PRO A 722 -3.82 -14.23 -9.30
N GLY A 723 -5.01 -14.52 -8.75
CA GLY A 723 -5.61 -13.74 -7.69
C GLY A 723 -6.48 -12.59 -8.21
N THR A 724 -7.09 -11.89 -7.29
CA THR A 724 -7.93 -10.69 -7.50
C THR A 724 -7.88 -9.81 -6.27
N GLY A 725 -8.52 -8.65 -6.27
CA GLY A 725 -8.63 -7.81 -5.07
C GLY A 725 -9.38 -8.45 -3.89
N ARG A 726 -10.06 -9.59 -4.09
CA ARG A 726 -10.89 -10.27 -3.06
C ARG A 726 -10.36 -11.65 -2.66
N THR A 727 -9.25 -12.13 -3.22
CA THR A 727 -8.58 -13.38 -2.83
C THR A 727 -7.57 -13.16 -1.72
N VAL A 728 -7.16 -14.19 -0.98
CA VAL A 728 -6.13 -14.09 0.07
C VAL A 728 -4.80 -13.64 -0.55
N PHE A 729 -4.38 -14.29 -1.64
CA PHE A 729 -3.34 -13.75 -2.52
C PHE A 729 -3.94 -12.58 -3.31
N MET A 730 -3.93 -11.39 -2.71
CA MET A 730 -4.62 -10.23 -3.24
C MET A 730 -3.79 -9.55 -4.32
N GLU A 731 -4.34 -9.46 -5.52
CA GLU A 731 -3.80 -8.71 -6.64
C GLU A 731 -4.89 -7.76 -7.15
N ARG A 732 -4.91 -6.54 -6.57
CA ARG A 732 -5.98 -5.56 -6.83
C ARG A 732 -5.76 -4.83 -8.14
N PHE A 733 -6.85 -4.58 -8.84
CA PHE A 733 -6.96 -3.79 -10.06
C PHE A 733 -8.24 -2.95 -10.02
N GLN A 734 -8.40 -2.02 -10.94
CA GLN A 734 -9.65 -1.26 -11.08
C GLN A 734 -10.68 -2.08 -11.87
N PRO A 735 -11.85 -2.39 -11.28
CA PRO A 735 -12.92 -3.09 -12.00
C PRO A 735 -13.37 -2.33 -13.26
N GLY A 736 -13.47 -3.03 -14.39
CA GLY A 736 -13.81 -2.43 -15.69
C GLY A 736 -12.72 -1.57 -16.33
N GLY A 737 -11.52 -1.54 -15.74
CA GLY A 737 -10.32 -0.87 -16.28
C GLY A 737 -9.51 -1.76 -17.24
N ASP A 738 -8.19 -1.64 -17.17
CA ASP A 738 -7.25 -2.45 -17.95
C ASP A 738 -6.88 -3.79 -17.29
N TYR A 739 -7.36 -4.02 -16.06
CA TYR A 739 -7.09 -5.18 -15.18
C TYR A 739 -5.63 -5.32 -14.73
N SER A 740 -4.77 -4.34 -15.00
CA SER A 740 -3.40 -4.30 -14.50
C SER A 740 -3.38 -4.18 -12.98
N VAL A 741 -2.51 -4.96 -12.34
CA VAL A 741 -2.33 -4.93 -10.88
C VAL A 741 -1.73 -3.59 -10.46
N ASN A 742 -2.35 -2.95 -9.47
CA ASN A 742 -1.86 -1.72 -8.87
C ASN A 742 -1.46 -1.88 -7.39
N THR A 743 -2.00 -2.90 -6.72
CA THR A 743 -1.78 -3.16 -5.28
C THR A 743 -1.73 -4.66 -5.05
N GLY A 744 -0.76 -5.14 -4.28
CA GLY A 744 -0.58 -6.56 -3.99
C GLY A 744 0.30 -6.79 -2.77
N PRO A 745 0.67 -8.05 -2.43
CA PRO A 745 1.54 -8.35 -1.30
C PRO A 745 2.89 -7.64 -1.45
N SER A 746 3.04 -6.51 -0.79
CA SER A 746 4.26 -5.70 -0.87
C SER A 746 5.45 -6.30 -0.13
N MET A 747 5.20 -7.26 0.76
CA MET A 747 6.14 -8.23 1.33
C MET A 747 5.35 -9.41 1.88
N ARG A 748 6.01 -10.52 2.20
CA ARG A 748 5.46 -11.64 2.97
C ARG A 748 6.42 -12.04 4.05
N GLN A 749 5.93 -12.34 5.27
CA GLN A 749 6.71 -12.99 6.31
C GLN A 749 5.97 -14.17 6.93
N LEU A 750 6.74 -15.16 7.36
CA LEU A 750 6.30 -16.37 8.06
C LEU A 750 7.25 -16.61 9.24
N VAL A 751 6.76 -16.51 10.46
CA VAL A 751 7.60 -16.57 11.66
C VAL A 751 7.10 -17.66 12.62
N PRO A 752 7.79 -18.81 12.71
CA PRO A 752 7.57 -19.80 13.77
C PRO A 752 8.34 -19.38 15.02
N LEU A 753 7.62 -19.11 16.12
CA LEU A 753 8.20 -18.70 17.37
C LEU A 753 9.07 -19.84 17.99
N GLY A 754 10.20 -19.47 18.60
CA GLY A 754 11.18 -20.43 19.10
C GLY A 754 12.06 -21.11 18.05
N PHE A 755 11.75 -20.95 16.76
CA PHE A 755 12.44 -21.57 15.63
C PHE A 755 12.79 -20.53 14.55
N ARG A 756 13.42 -19.41 14.95
CA ARG A 756 13.74 -18.28 14.04
C ARG A 756 14.52 -18.68 12.79
N PHE A 757 15.37 -19.72 12.87
CA PHE A 757 16.10 -20.25 11.71
C PHE A 757 15.16 -20.78 10.60
N MET A 758 13.89 -21.03 10.92
CA MET A 758 12.86 -21.40 9.96
C MET A 758 12.03 -20.21 9.46
N ALA A 759 12.29 -19.00 9.98
CA ALA A 759 11.58 -17.80 9.53
C ALA A 759 11.86 -17.52 8.06
N ARG A 760 10.88 -16.97 7.37
CA ARG A 760 10.94 -16.74 5.93
C ARG A 760 10.35 -15.39 5.56
N SER A 761 10.91 -14.78 4.50
CA SER A 761 10.46 -13.49 3.99
C SER A 761 10.59 -13.41 2.47
N VAL A 762 9.98 -12.41 1.86
CA VAL A 762 10.19 -12.01 0.46
C VAL A 762 9.61 -10.62 0.21
N ILE A 763 10.28 -9.82 -0.61
CA ILE A 763 9.78 -8.57 -1.17
C ILE A 763 9.61 -8.70 -2.70
N PRO A 764 8.79 -7.87 -3.37
CA PRO A 764 8.44 -8.06 -4.79
C PRO A 764 9.60 -7.98 -5.78
N THR A 765 10.66 -7.23 -5.46
CA THR A 765 11.77 -7.02 -6.42
C THR A 765 13.10 -7.53 -5.88
N GLY A 766 13.82 -6.76 -5.08
CA GLY A 766 15.09 -7.15 -4.46
C GLY A 766 15.60 -6.03 -3.55
N ALA A 767 16.75 -6.24 -2.91
CA ALA A 767 17.31 -5.31 -1.93
C ALA A 767 17.86 -4.02 -2.58
N SER A 768 18.42 -4.09 -3.81
CA SER A 768 19.07 -2.96 -4.49
C SER A 768 18.08 -2.09 -5.27
N GLY A 769 18.31 -0.77 -5.29
CA GLY A 769 17.65 0.17 -6.21
C GLY A 769 18.43 0.42 -7.50
N HIS A 770 19.59 -0.20 -7.67
CA HIS A 770 20.43 -0.05 -8.86
C HIS A 770 20.02 -1.05 -9.94
N PHE A 771 19.37 -0.60 -11.00
CA PHE A 771 18.73 -1.44 -12.02
C PHE A 771 19.64 -2.44 -12.75
N PHE A 772 20.94 -2.26 -12.72
CA PHE A 772 21.94 -3.15 -13.35
C PHE A 772 22.58 -4.16 -12.36
N GLU A 773 22.17 -4.16 -11.10
CA GLU A 773 22.62 -5.13 -10.12
C GLU A 773 21.69 -6.34 -10.03
N ALA A 774 22.25 -7.50 -9.65
CA ALA A 774 21.46 -8.74 -9.49
C ALA A 774 20.32 -8.56 -8.49
N HIS A 775 20.61 -7.91 -7.34
CA HIS A 775 19.64 -7.68 -6.27
C HIS A 775 18.59 -6.58 -6.58
N TYR A 776 18.50 -6.12 -7.81
CA TYR A 776 17.40 -5.27 -8.25
C TYR A 776 16.09 -6.05 -8.40
N SER A 777 16.19 -7.33 -8.85
CA SER A 777 15.02 -8.13 -9.22
C SER A 777 15.11 -9.62 -8.83
N ASP A 778 16.10 -10.03 -8.06
CA ASP A 778 16.38 -11.44 -7.74
C ASP A 778 15.31 -12.11 -6.88
N GLN A 779 14.53 -11.35 -6.10
CA GLN A 779 13.41 -11.86 -5.33
C GLN A 779 12.09 -11.95 -6.15
N ALA A 780 11.98 -11.27 -7.30
CA ALA A 780 10.76 -11.27 -8.09
C ALA A 780 10.31 -12.69 -8.54
N PRO A 781 11.18 -13.61 -8.96
CA PRO A 781 10.79 -14.98 -9.26
C PRO A 781 10.25 -15.75 -8.05
N LEU A 782 10.77 -15.49 -6.85
CA LEU A 782 10.24 -16.07 -5.61
C LEU A 782 8.85 -15.54 -5.31
N TRP A 783 8.70 -14.21 -5.34
CA TRP A 783 7.44 -13.55 -5.06
C TRP A 783 6.32 -13.98 -6.02
N LEU A 784 6.60 -13.98 -7.34
CA LEU A 784 5.67 -14.45 -8.39
C LEU A 784 5.28 -15.92 -8.22
N GLY A 785 6.21 -16.77 -7.78
CA GLY A 785 5.98 -18.19 -7.53
C GLY A 785 5.33 -18.50 -6.18
N GLY A 786 4.90 -17.50 -5.39
CA GLY A 786 4.37 -17.68 -4.04
C GLY A 786 5.39 -18.27 -3.06
N LYS A 787 6.69 -18.10 -3.35
CA LYS A 787 7.82 -18.62 -2.56
C LYS A 787 8.44 -17.51 -1.71
N THR A 788 9.27 -17.92 -0.76
CA THR A 788 10.00 -17.04 0.16
C THR A 788 11.43 -17.54 0.30
N HIS A 789 12.35 -16.66 0.71
CA HIS A 789 13.70 -17.03 1.13
C HIS A 789 13.79 -17.18 2.66
N PRO A 790 14.85 -17.82 3.22
CA PRO A 790 15.11 -17.83 4.64
C PRO A 790 15.42 -16.44 5.17
N ALA A 791 14.91 -16.10 6.35
CA ALA A 791 15.26 -14.91 7.10
C ALA A 791 16.34 -15.30 8.13
N TRP A 792 17.59 -15.33 7.71
CA TRP A 792 18.70 -15.76 8.57
C TRP A 792 18.94 -14.76 9.70
N THR A 793 19.08 -15.28 10.92
CA THR A 793 19.34 -14.46 12.11
C THR A 793 20.44 -15.06 12.99
N ASP A 794 20.84 -16.29 12.76
CA ASP A 794 21.97 -16.93 13.46
C ASP A 794 23.28 -16.72 12.68
N ARG A 795 24.38 -16.60 13.42
CA ARG A 795 25.67 -16.26 12.85
C ARG A 795 26.17 -17.31 11.84
N GLU A 796 25.95 -18.59 12.12
CA GLU A 796 26.41 -19.67 11.23
C GLU A 796 25.74 -19.60 9.86
N SER A 797 24.42 -19.44 9.83
CA SER A 797 23.65 -19.29 8.59
C SER A 797 24.05 -18.03 7.82
N ILE A 798 24.22 -16.89 8.51
CA ILE A 798 24.64 -15.62 7.89
C ILE A 798 26.03 -15.78 7.26
N GLU A 799 26.98 -16.36 7.99
CA GLU A 799 28.35 -16.58 7.51
C GLU A 799 28.40 -17.53 6.30
N ALA A 800 27.62 -18.61 6.34
CA ALA A 800 27.53 -19.59 5.26
C ALA A 800 26.89 -19.05 3.97
N ASN A 801 26.10 -17.98 4.06
CA ASN A 801 25.38 -17.36 2.93
C ASN A 801 25.86 -15.92 2.64
N ALA A 802 26.96 -15.49 3.22
CA ALA A 802 27.53 -14.15 3.03
C ALA A 802 28.04 -13.96 1.59
N GLU A 803 27.60 -12.90 0.93
CA GLU A 803 28.10 -12.48 -0.37
C GLU A 803 29.10 -11.32 -0.25
N PHE A 804 28.78 -10.30 0.58
CA PHE A 804 29.64 -9.15 0.79
C PHE A 804 29.89 -8.88 2.27
N ARG A 805 31.07 -8.34 2.60
CA ARG A 805 31.46 -7.96 3.96
C ARG A 805 32.08 -6.58 3.99
N LEU A 806 31.39 -5.64 4.63
CA LEU A 806 31.85 -4.28 4.81
C LEU A 806 32.06 -4.00 6.31
N ARG A 807 33.23 -3.47 6.66
CA ARG A 807 33.50 -2.95 7.98
C ARG A 807 33.53 -1.43 7.94
N LEU A 808 32.60 -0.80 8.60
CA LEU A 808 32.64 0.65 8.83
C LEU A 808 33.53 0.93 10.04
N VAL A 809 34.40 1.92 9.96
CA VAL A 809 35.26 2.37 11.06
C VAL A 809 35.11 3.88 11.25
N PRO A 810 35.28 4.39 12.49
CA PRO A 810 35.34 5.82 12.71
C PRO A 810 36.38 6.48 11.81
N ALA A 811 36.05 7.61 11.22
CA ALA A 811 37.06 8.38 10.46
C ALA A 811 38.14 8.89 11.42
N PRO A 812 39.42 8.92 11.00
CA PRO A 812 40.49 9.56 11.80
C PRO A 812 40.05 10.98 12.13
N GLY A 813 40.10 11.35 13.43
CA GLY A 813 39.83 12.72 13.85
C GLY A 813 40.71 13.67 13.03
N LYS A 814 40.10 14.75 12.46
CA LYS A 814 40.95 15.86 11.97
C LYS A 814 41.72 16.33 13.17
N GLY A 815 43.01 16.07 13.21
CA GLY A 815 43.87 16.49 14.28
C GLY A 815 43.60 17.94 14.63
N SER A 816 43.33 18.18 15.91
CA SER A 816 43.16 19.50 16.53
C SER A 816 44.37 20.36 16.27
#